data_4bcf00606e818a003bdb14928c9b8f7e
#
_entry.id   4bcf00606e818a003bdb14928c9b8f7e
#
_cell.length_a   1.000
_cell.length_b   1.000
_cell.length_c   1.000
_cell.angle_alpha   90.00
_cell.angle_beta   90.00
_cell.angle_gamma   90.00
#
_symmetry.space_group_name_H-M   'P 1'
#
loop_
_entity.id
_entity.type
_entity.pdbx_description
1 polymer ?
#
loop_
_entity_poly.entity_id
_entity_poly.type
_entity_poly.pdbx_seq_one_letter_code
_entity_poly.pdbx_strand_id
1 'polypeptide(L)'
;MTIEKLVVRGAREHNLKDVSLDLPRDSLIVFTGLSGSGKSSLAFDTIFAEGQRRYVESLSAYARQFLGQMDKPDVDFIEGLSPAVSIDQKSTNRNPRSTVGTITEVYDYLRLLFARAGRPHCPNCSKPIARQSPQQIVDQILELPPTTKFQVLAPVVRERKGEFVDLFTDLVKQGYSRAIVDGEAISLSEPPKLKKQEKHTIEVVIDRLTAKAESKSRLTDSIETALRLSSGIVLLDFVDAKAGQEKIHTYSEHLACHDCNLSFEELEPRSFSFNSPFGACPDCSGIGTKLEVDEELIIPDDALSINEGAIAPWAGGQSADYFLRLLEALGKDVKFSLDIPWKKISVKAQDAILNGYEYEIKMRYKGRYGARNYTTGFEGVIPFIHRRHSETDSDYSRDKYEAYMRQIPCATCKGARLKPEVLSVTIGEKSIAQVCELSIDQCAVFLKQVTLSKREAQIAERVLKEVNARLGFLLDVGLDYLSLDRPAGTLSGGEAQRIRLATQIGSGLVGVLYVLDEPSIGLHQRDNRRLIETLTRLRDLGNTLIVVEHDEETIRTADWVVDIGPGAGEHGGRVVVSGSYEELIASKESITGAYLSGRRAIEIPKTRRPFDAKRQLVIKGAKENNLKDVEVAIPLGAFVAVTGVSGSGKSTLVNDILYSTLANKLNGARIVPGRHKTITGIEKLDKVVHVDQSPIGRTPRSNPATYTGVFDKIRFLFSETTEAKIRGYQQGRFSFNVKGGRCENCTGDGTITIEMNFLPDVYVPCEICHGARYNRETLEVHYKGKTIAEVLDMPIEIAHEFFESVPTIARYLKTLCDVGLGYVRLGQSAPTLSGGEAQRVKLATELQRRSTGRTIYVLDEPTTGLHFEDVNKLLGVLSRLVDSGNTVIVIEHNLDVIKCADWIIDMGPEGGFRGGMVVAVGTPEDVAKVSTSYTGSFLADVLATNRAPKKLVAKKK
;
A
#
# COMPACT_ATOMS: atom_id res chain seq x y z
N MET A 1 32.67 32.19 6.77
CA MET A 1 31.44 32.67 7.44
C MET A 1 30.46 31.51 7.43
N THR A 2 30.12 31.03 8.59
CA THR A 2 29.02 30.04 8.72
C THR A 2 27.72 30.78 8.40
N ILE A 3 27.00 30.34 7.36
CA ILE A 3 25.69 30.90 7.04
C ILE A 3 24.72 30.42 8.11
N GLU A 4 24.33 31.28 9.04
CA GLU A 4 23.48 30.91 10.20
C GLU A 4 21.99 30.84 9.87
N LYS A 5 21.58 31.28 8.66
CA LYS A 5 20.19 31.39 8.25
C LYS A 5 19.95 30.81 6.87
N LEU A 6 18.77 30.25 6.69
CA LEU A 6 18.17 29.97 5.39
C LEU A 6 17.32 31.20 5.01
N VAL A 7 17.71 31.87 3.93
CA VAL A 7 17.08 33.13 3.49
C VAL A 7 16.28 32.86 2.21
N VAL A 8 14.99 33.14 2.22
CA VAL A 8 14.09 33.04 1.06
C VAL A 8 13.63 34.45 0.69
N ARG A 9 13.67 34.80 -0.59
CA ARG A 9 13.20 36.09 -1.10
C ARG A 9 12.33 35.91 -2.34
N GLY A 10 11.15 36.54 -2.30
CA GLY A 10 10.28 36.64 -3.45
C GLY A 10 9.66 35.32 -3.90
N ALA A 11 9.22 34.45 -3.01
CA ALA A 11 8.55 33.20 -3.38
C ALA A 11 7.10 33.46 -3.85
N ARG A 12 6.77 33.02 -5.08
CA ARG A 12 5.47 33.24 -5.74
C ARG A 12 4.84 31.99 -6.29
N GLU A 13 5.34 30.80 -5.89
CA GLU A 13 4.80 29.54 -6.38
C GLU A 13 3.33 29.36 -5.96
N HIS A 14 2.49 28.93 -6.89
CA HIS A 14 1.05 28.70 -6.70
C HIS A 14 0.30 29.92 -6.17
N ASN A 15 -0.11 29.89 -4.88
CA ASN A 15 -0.86 30.97 -4.24
C ASN A 15 0.01 31.89 -3.37
N LEU A 16 1.33 31.72 -3.33
CA LEU A 16 2.24 32.53 -2.55
C LEU A 16 2.31 33.97 -3.10
N LYS A 17 2.32 34.95 -2.22
CA LYS A 17 2.29 36.40 -2.54
C LYS A 17 3.59 37.07 -2.16
N ASP A 18 4.64 36.81 -2.96
CA ASP A 18 5.95 37.44 -2.80
C ASP A 18 6.53 37.25 -1.39
N VAL A 19 6.56 35.97 -0.95
CA VAL A 19 6.96 35.61 0.40
C VAL A 19 8.47 35.74 0.58
N SER A 20 8.88 36.49 1.62
CA SER A 20 10.29 36.61 2.03
C SER A 20 10.45 36.24 3.50
N LEU A 21 11.43 35.37 3.81
CA LEU A 21 11.66 34.79 5.14
C LEU A 21 13.14 34.65 5.45
N ASP A 22 13.48 34.80 6.73
CA ASP A 22 14.77 34.46 7.32
C ASP A 22 14.53 33.35 8.36
N LEU A 23 14.98 32.12 8.08
CA LEU A 23 14.77 30.96 8.93
C LEU A 23 16.07 30.54 9.62
N PRO A 24 16.07 30.18 10.92
CA PRO A 24 17.26 29.66 11.59
C PRO A 24 17.66 28.29 11.02
N ARG A 25 18.97 28.02 10.94
CA ARG A 25 19.48 26.70 10.62
C ARG A 25 19.62 25.86 11.89
N ASP A 26 19.81 24.55 11.72
CA ASP A 26 20.00 23.58 12.80
C ASP A 26 18.87 23.64 13.84
N SER A 27 17.67 23.82 13.35
CA SER A 27 16.46 24.09 14.14
C SER A 27 15.27 23.28 13.63
N LEU A 28 14.31 23.04 14.51
CA LEU A 28 13.00 22.49 14.18
C LEU A 28 12.06 23.65 13.84
N ILE A 29 11.71 23.79 12.57
CA ILE A 29 10.88 24.87 12.04
C ILE A 29 9.52 24.28 11.66
N VAL A 30 8.44 24.78 12.20
CA VAL A 30 7.09 24.32 11.87
C VAL A 30 6.37 25.35 11.00
N PHE A 31 5.90 24.88 9.83
CA PHE A 31 5.00 25.65 8.96
C PHE A 31 3.56 25.27 9.27
N THR A 32 2.77 26.21 9.73
CA THR A 32 1.38 26.02 10.10
C THR A 32 0.45 27.02 9.40
N GLY A 33 -0.86 26.90 9.59
CA GLY A 33 -1.90 27.75 8.96
C GLY A 33 -3.03 26.93 8.36
N LEU A 34 -4.05 27.56 7.82
CA LEU A 34 -5.24 26.93 7.23
C LEU A 34 -4.89 25.96 6.11
N SER A 35 -5.76 24.96 5.89
CA SER A 35 -5.62 24.08 4.71
C SER A 35 -5.72 24.91 3.42
N GLY A 36 -4.79 24.71 2.46
CA GLY A 36 -4.71 25.52 1.23
C GLY A 36 -4.13 26.94 1.41
N SER A 37 -3.49 27.25 2.55
CA SER A 37 -2.88 28.57 2.77
C SER A 37 -1.56 28.80 2.05
N GLY A 38 -0.91 27.76 1.49
CA GLY A 38 0.37 27.84 0.78
C GLY A 38 1.56 27.24 1.54
N LYS A 39 1.33 26.51 2.65
CA LYS A 39 2.38 25.84 3.44
C LYS A 39 3.24 24.90 2.60
N SER A 40 2.58 23.94 1.95
CA SER A 40 3.27 22.95 1.13
C SER A 40 3.92 23.58 -0.09
N SER A 41 3.31 24.63 -0.70
CA SER A 41 3.91 25.38 -1.80
C SER A 41 5.23 26.06 -1.39
N LEU A 42 5.30 26.59 -0.17
CA LEU A 42 6.54 27.17 0.33
C LEU A 42 7.58 26.10 0.72
N ALA A 43 7.16 25.05 1.45
CA ALA A 43 8.07 24.02 1.97
C ALA A 43 8.60 23.09 0.86
N PHE A 44 7.69 22.55 0.02
CA PHE A 44 8.02 21.52 -0.97
C PHE A 44 8.27 22.13 -2.35
N ASP A 45 7.30 22.89 -2.88
CA ASP A 45 7.37 23.37 -4.28
C ASP A 45 8.38 24.54 -4.45
N THR A 46 8.77 25.20 -3.34
CA THR A 46 9.77 26.29 -3.37
C THR A 46 11.11 25.86 -2.72
N ILE A 47 11.13 25.65 -1.39
CA ILE A 47 12.42 25.45 -0.66
C ILE A 47 13.04 24.11 -1.00
N PHE A 48 12.28 23.01 -0.91
CA PHE A 48 12.79 21.69 -1.23
C PHE A 48 13.12 21.55 -2.72
N ALA A 49 12.23 22.01 -3.62
CA ALA A 49 12.44 21.93 -5.06
C ALA A 49 13.70 22.65 -5.51
N GLU A 50 13.98 23.88 -4.99
CA GLU A 50 15.21 24.60 -5.29
C GLU A 50 16.45 23.91 -4.70
N GLY A 51 16.35 23.34 -3.48
CA GLY A 51 17.43 22.56 -2.87
C GLY A 51 17.79 21.32 -3.70
N GLN A 52 16.79 20.59 -4.15
CA GLN A 52 16.94 19.42 -5.00
C GLN A 52 17.48 19.80 -6.38
N ARG A 53 16.97 20.85 -7.00
CA ARG A 53 17.45 21.37 -8.29
C ARG A 53 18.95 21.68 -8.23
N ARG A 54 19.42 22.44 -7.24
CA ARG A 54 20.83 22.78 -7.05
C ARG A 54 21.69 21.55 -6.81
N TYR A 55 21.18 20.58 -6.04
CA TYR A 55 21.89 19.32 -5.82
C TYR A 55 22.07 18.55 -7.13
N VAL A 56 21.00 18.38 -7.93
CA VAL A 56 21.04 17.72 -9.24
C VAL A 56 21.96 18.46 -10.21
N GLU A 57 21.94 19.78 -10.24
CA GLU A 57 22.85 20.58 -11.07
C GLU A 57 24.33 20.41 -10.69
N SER A 58 24.63 20.10 -9.44
CA SER A 58 25.99 19.82 -8.98
C SER A 58 26.52 18.46 -9.45
N LEU A 59 25.66 17.55 -9.90
CA LEU A 59 26.03 16.23 -10.37
C LEU A 59 26.66 16.26 -11.76
N SER A 60 27.31 15.16 -12.15
CA SER A 60 27.89 15.02 -13.48
C SER A 60 26.85 15.13 -14.60
N ALA A 61 27.28 15.58 -15.79
CA ALA A 61 26.40 15.68 -16.97
C ALA A 61 25.69 14.35 -17.30
N TYR A 62 26.34 13.23 -17.04
CA TYR A 62 25.80 11.89 -17.23
C TYR A 62 24.64 11.60 -16.24
N ALA A 63 24.83 11.89 -14.95
CA ALA A 63 23.78 11.71 -13.93
C ALA A 63 22.57 12.63 -14.20
N ARG A 64 22.79 13.86 -14.66
CA ARG A 64 21.71 14.80 -15.04
C ARG A 64 20.84 14.30 -16.20
N GLN A 65 21.39 13.56 -17.15
CA GLN A 65 20.63 12.95 -18.25
C GLN A 65 19.57 11.94 -17.76
N PHE A 66 19.84 11.24 -16.65
CA PHE A 66 18.90 10.27 -16.06
C PHE A 66 17.86 10.91 -15.14
N LEU A 67 18.22 12.02 -14.49
CA LEU A 67 17.34 12.67 -13.49
C LEU A 67 16.42 13.72 -14.13
N GLY A 68 16.61 14.06 -15.41
CA GLY A 68 15.84 15.08 -16.09
C GLY A 68 16.22 16.51 -15.69
N GLN A 69 15.65 17.49 -16.39
CA GLN A 69 15.80 18.90 -16.06
C GLN A 69 14.64 19.29 -15.12
N MET A 70 14.97 19.76 -13.93
CA MET A 70 13.98 20.23 -12.97
C MET A 70 13.64 21.70 -13.27
N ASP A 71 12.36 22.02 -13.24
CA ASP A 71 11.90 23.40 -13.38
C ASP A 71 12.38 24.24 -12.18
N LYS A 72 12.77 25.49 -12.47
CA LYS A 72 13.13 26.43 -11.41
C LYS A 72 11.85 26.95 -10.77
N PRO A 73 11.69 26.83 -9.44
CA PRO A 73 10.53 27.41 -8.77
C PRO A 73 10.52 28.95 -8.93
N ASP A 74 9.31 29.53 -8.89
CA ASP A 74 9.12 30.98 -8.96
C ASP A 74 9.52 31.63 -7.63
N VAL A 75 10.81 31.90 -7.53
CA VAL A 75 11.45 32.54 -6.39
C VAL A 75 12.63 33.37 -6.89
N ASP A 76 12.83 34.57 -6.30
CA ASP A 76 13.95 35.44 -6.69
C ASP A 76 15.29 34.77 -6.35
N PHE A 77 15.50 34.42 -5.08
CA PHE A 77 16.65 33.60 -4.66
C PHE A 77 16.42 32.95 -3.30
N ILE A 78 17.17 31.86 -3.06
CA ILE A 78 17.27 31.21 -1.76
C ILE A 78 18.76 31.06 -1.42
N GLU A 79 19.17 31.50 -0.22
CA GLU A 79 20.53 31.38 0.30
C GLU A 79 20.55 30.47 1.52
N GLY A 80 21.69 29.81 1.76
CA GLY A 80 21.87 28.94 2.93
C GLY A 80 21.24 27.53 2.80
N LEU A 81 20.87 27.11 1.58
CA LEU A 81 20.34 25.75 1.35
C LEU A 81 21.43 24.70 1.61
N SER A 82 21.06 23.68 2.39
CA SER A 82 21.76 22.40 2.52
C SER A 82 21.21 21.38 1.52
N PRO A 83 21.87 20.22 1.30
CA PRO A 83 21.24 19.09 0.62
C PRO A 83 19.88 18.79 1.22
N ALA A 84 18.84 18.74 0.40
CA ALA A 84 17.47 18.63 0.86
C ALA A 84 16.92 17.22 0.67
N VAL A 85 16.23 16.69 1.69
CA VAL A 85 15.52 15.40 1.68
C VAL A 85 14.06 15.63 2.02
N SER A 86 13.16 15.14 1.18
CA SER A 86 11.71 15.19 1.40
C SER A 86 11.19 13.88 1.96
N ILE A 87 10.29 13.97 2.92
CA ILE A 87 9.56 12.83 3.49
C ILE A 87 8.05 13.14 3.36
N ASP A 88 7.53 12.83 2.17
CA ASP A 88 6.13 13.07 1.82
C ASP A 88 5.22 11.86 2.14
N GLN A 89 3.91 12.08 2.10
CA GLN A 89 2.88 11.06 2.35
C GLN A 89 2.49 10.29 1.09
N LYS A 90 2.70 10.85 -0.11
CA LYS A 90 2.01 10.40 -1.34
C LYS A 90 2.55 9.11 -1.98
N SER A 91 3.75 8.67 -1.69
CA SER A 91 4.37 7.55 -2.40
C SER A 91 4.32 6.23 -1.59
N THR A 92 3.23 5.49 -1.68
CA THR A 92 3.22 4.08 -1.26
C THR A 92 3.78 3.21 -2.39
N ASN A 93 4.83 2.44 -2.09
CA ASN A 93 5.40 1.50 -3.05
C ASN A 93 4.40 0.33 -3.26
N ARG A 94 3.86 0.21 -4.47
CA ARG A 94 2.91 -0.85 -4.84
C ARG A 94 3.57 -2.15 -5.28
N ASN A 95 4.90 -2.25 -5.22
CA ASN A 95 5.59 -3.46 -5.61
C ASN A 95 5.26 -4.59 -4.60
N PRO A 96 4.64 -5.71 -5.02
CA PRO A 96 4.26 -6.80 -4.11
C PRO A 96 5.45 -7.52 -3.48
N ARG A 97 6.65 -7.31 -4.01
CA ARG A 97 7.90 -7.85 -3.46
C ARG A 97 8.53 -6.96 -2.40
N SER A 98 8.08 -5.72 -2.24
CA SER A 98 8.59 -4.83 -1.20
C SER A 98 7.95 -5.16 0.15
N THR A 99 8.77 -5.30 1.18
CA THR A 99 8.34 -5.52 2.57
C THR A 99 8.96 -4.45 3.49
N VAL A 100 8.45 -4.33 4.71
CA VAL A 100 9.08 -3.46 5.73
C VAL A 100 10.56 -3.77 5.85
N GLY A 101 10.94 -5.05 5.94
CA GLY A 101 12.34 -5.46 6.06
C GLY A 101 13.23 -5.04 4.87
N THR A 102 12.68 -5.04 3.64
CA THR A 102 13.47 -4.62 2.46
C THR A 102 13.58 -3.11 2.33
N ILE A 103 12.53 -2.35 2.68
CA ILE A 103 12.57 -0.88 2.63
C ILE A 103 13.51 -0.31 3.69
N THR A 104 13.57 -0.96 4.86
CA THR A 104 14.44 -0.55 5.97
C THR A 104 15.86 -1.10 5.86
N GLU A 105 16.17 -1.86 4.82
CA GLU A 105 17.43 -2.59 4.62
C GLU A 105 17.75 -3.63 5.71
N VAL A 106 16.90 -3.80 6.72
CA VAL A 106 17.09 -4.80 7.79
C VAL A 106 17.19 -6.20 7.19
N TYR A 107 16.36 -6.50 6.17
CA TYR A 107 16.38 -7.79 5.51
C TYR A 107 17.71 -8.09 4.81
N ASP A 108 18.41 -7.10 4.28
CA ASP A 108 19.70 -7.28 3.63
C ASP A 108 20.79 -7.69 4.63
N TYR A 109 20.76 -7.13 5.81
CA TYR A 109 21.64 -7.54 6.91
C TYR A 109 21.26 -8.91 7.49
N LEU A 110 19.95 -9.22 7.59
CA LEU A 110 19.52 -10.57 8.01
C LEU A 110 19.98 -11.63 7.01
N ARG A 111 19.87 -11.40 5.70
CA ARG A 111 20.39 -12.32 4.68
C ARG A 111 21.89 -12.60 4.89
N LEU A 112 22.66 -11.55 5.16
CA LEU A 112 24.10 -11.70 5.43
C LEU A 112 24.34 -12.49 6.74
N LEU A 113 23.57 -12.20 7.78
CA LEU A 113 23.64 -12.89 9.06
C LEU A 113 23.37 -14.38 8.91
N PHE A 114 22.25 -14.76 8.24
CA PHE A 114 21.86 -16.15 8.04
C PHE A 114 22.84 -16.92 7.13
N ALA A 115 23.38 -16.24 6.10
CA ALA A 115 24.37 -16.86 5.22
C ALA A 115 25.72 -17.15 5.93
N ARG A 116 26.09 -16.37 6.94
CA ARG A 116 27.41 -16.47 7.60
C ARG A 116 27.40 -17.17 8.96
N ALA A 117 26.31 -17.03 9.71
CA ALA A 117 26.15 -17.58 11.06
C ALA A 117 24.99 -18.56 11.20
N GLY A 118 24.20 -18.77 10.15
CA GLY A 118 23.06 -19.69 10.14
C GLY A 118 23.50 -21.16 10.17
N ARG A 119 22.73 -21.98 10.88
CA ARG A 119 22.92 -23.42 10.98
C ARG A 119 21.95 -24.13 10.06
N PRO A 120 22.44 -24.78 9.00
CA PRO A 120 21.56 -25.49 8.07
C PRO A 120 21.05 -26.81 8.65
N HIS A 121 19.79 -27.11 8.40
CA HIS A 121 19.12 -28.35 8.75
C HIS A 121 18.50 -28.99 7.51
N CYS A 122 18.27 -30.27 7.56
CA CYS A 122 17.56 -30.98 6.49
C CYS A 122 16.07 -30.62 6.50
N PRO A 123 15.46 -30.14 5.37
CA PRO A 123 14.04 -29.81 5.33
C PRO A 123 13.14 -31.02 5.57
N ASN A 124 13.62 -32.27 5.29
CA ASN A 124 12.83 -33.48 5.43
C ASN A 124 12.91 -34.09 6.83
N CYS A 125 14.11 -34.19 7.42
CA CYS A 125 14.32 -34.86 8.71
C CYS A 125 14.73 -33.91 9.85
N SER A 126 14.90 -32.61 9.57
CA SER A 126 15.29 -31.59 10.55
C SER A 126 16.64 -31.79 11.25
N LYS A 127 17.45 -32.77 10.82
CA LYS A 127 18.78 -33.03 11.39
C LYS A 127 19.77 -31.94 10.90
N PRO A 128 20.77 -31.54 11.73
CA PRO A 128 21.80 -30.64 11.30
C PRO A 128 22.56 -31.18 10.09
N ILE A 129 22.83 -30.31 9.14
CA ILE A 129 23.56 -30.64 7.92
C ILE A 129 25.02 -30.31 8.10
N ALA A 130 25.91 -31.26 7.77
CA ALA A 130 27.35 -31.09 7.78
C ALA A 130 27.94 -31.27 6.37
N ARG A 131 29.14 -30.78 6.15
CA ARG A 131 29.93 -31.07 4.95
C ARG A 131 30.23 -32.56 4.90
N GLN A 132 30.10 -33.20 3.75
CA GLN A 132 30.51 -34.57 3.50
C GLN A 132 31.97 -34.59 3.06
N SER A 133 32.78 -35.40 3.71
CA SER A 133 34.13 -35.67 3.16
C SER A 133 34.03 -36.63 1.98
N PRO A 134 35.00 -36.62 1.02
CA PRO A 134 35.04 -37.58 -0.08
C PRO A 134 34.92 -39.02 0.41
N GLN A 135 35.55 -39.35 1.54
CA GLN A 135 35.49 -40.69 2.15
C GLN A 135 34.06 -41.07 2.58
N GLN A 136 33.32 -40.13 3.19
CA GLN A 136 31.93 -40.35 3.60
C GLN A 136 30.99 -40.57 2.40
N ILE A 137 31.25 -39.84 1.29
CA ILE A 137 30.50 -40.01 0.03
C ILE A 137 30.77 -41.43 -0.52
N VAL A 138 32.01 -41.85 -0.54
CA VAL A 138 32.40 -43.17 -1.00
C VAL A 138 31.77 -44.30 -0.16
N ASP A 139 31.81 -44.18 1.18
CA ASP A 139 31.25 -45.16 2.10
C ASP A 139 29.73 -45.28 1.88
N GLN A 140 28.99 -44.20 1.69
CA GLN A 140 27.55 -44.19 1.35
C GLN A 140 27.26 -44.89 0.00
N ILE A 141 28.10 -44.64 -1.02
CA ILE A 141 27.94 -45.28 -2.33
C ILE A 141 28.16 -46.78 -2.23
N LEU A 142 29.08 -47.23 -1.36
CA LEU A 142 29.34 -48.66 -1.14
C LEU A 142 28.24 -49.40 -0.34
N GLU A 143 27.35 -48.67 0.37
CA GLU A 143 26.15 -49.23 1.00
C GLU A 143 25.05 -49.59 -0.01
N LEU A 144 25.15 -49.10 -1.25
CA LEU A 144 24.21 -49.49 -2.31
C LEU A 144 24.36 -50.96 -2.70
N PRO A 145 23.32 -51.60 -3.25
CA PRO A 145 23.39 -52.98 -3.69
C PRO A 145 24.58 -53.18 -4.63
N PRO A 146 25.38 -54.29 -4.45
CA PRO A 146 26.63 -54.47 -5.19
C PRO A 146 26.51 -54.60 -6.71
N THR A 147 25.28 -54.74 -7.22
CA THR A 147 24.99 -54.77 -8.67
C THR A 147 24.60 -53.43 -9.26
N THR A 148 24.50 -52.35 -8.45
CA THR A 148 24.07 -51.04 -8.92
C THR A 148 25.13 -50.41 -9.81
N LYS A 149 24.75 -50.10 -11.06
CA LYS A 149 25.61 -49.44 -12.04
C LYS A 149 25.28 -47.96 -12.08
N PHE A 150 26.31 -47.11 -12.04
CA PHE A 150 26.19 -45.64 -12.08
C PHE A 150 27.34 -44.99 -12.83
N GLN A 151 27.10 -43.76 -13.27
CA GLN A 151 28.11 -42.86 -13.79
C GLN A 151 28.43 -41.79 -12.75
N VAL A 152 29.70 -41.47 -12.55
CA VAL A 152 30.15 -40.34 -11.73
C VAL A 152 30.28 -39.16 -12.65
N LEU A 153 29.49 -38.10 -12.38
CA LEU A 153 29.40 -36.89 -13.16
C LEU A 153 29.89 -35.69 -12.35
N ALA A 154 30.63 -34.81 -13.01
CA ALA A 154 31.05 -33.51 -12.47
C ALA A 154 30.30 -32.37 -13.16
N PRO A 155 29.39 -31.67 -12.50
CA PRO A 155 28.65 -30.56 -13.10
C PRO A 155 29.51 -29.30 -13.13
N VAL A 156 30.10 -28.97 -14.29
CA VAL A 156 30.99 -27.83 -14.47
C VAL A 156 30.27 -26.55 -14.91
N VAL A 157 29.09 -26.66 -15.50
CA VAL A 157 28.21 -25.54 -15.83
C VAL A 157 26.76 -25.91 -15.42
N ARG A 158 26.09 -24.97 -14.71
CA ARG A 158 24.72 -25.15 -14.26
C ARG A 158 23.90 -23.93 -14.63
N GLU A 159 22.91 -24.10 -15.50
CA GLU A 159 21.97 -23.07 -15.94
C GLU A 159 22.61 -21.72 -16.26
N ARG A 160 23.77 -21.72 -16.92
CA ARG A 160 24.49 -20.51 -17.29
C ARG A 160 24.40 -20.27 -18.80
N LYS A 161 24.25 -19.00 -19.19
CA LYS A 161 24.28 -18.59 -20.59
C LYS A 161 25.74 -18.54 -21.10
N GLY A 162 25.97 -19.00 -22.30
CA GLY A 162 27.29 -18.96 -22.92
C GLY A 162 27.47 -20.03 -23.98
N GLU A 163 28.51 -19.89 -24.83
CA GLU A 163 28.88 -20.88 -25.87
C GLU A 163 29.87 -21.94 -25.35
N PHE A 164 30.59 -21.70 -24.25
CA PHE A 164 31.48 -22.58 -23.49
C PHE A 164 32.57 -23.28 -24.36
N VAL A 165 32.96 -22.71 -25.47
CA VAL A 165 33.95 -23.30 -26.41
C VAL A 165 35.30 -23.52 -25.76
N ASP A 166 35.80 -22.54 -25.00
CA ASP A 166 37.05 -22.65 -24.26
C ASP A 166 37.01 -23.74 -23.20
N LEU A 167 35.89 -23.88 -22.49
CA LEU A 167 35.68 -24.92 -21.50
C LEU A 167 35.77 -26.32 -22.14
N PHE A 168 35.10 -26.56 -23.27
CA PHE A 168 35.17 -27.84 -23.95
C PHE A 168 36.63 -28.15 -24.41
N THR A 169 37.33 -27.14 -24.91
CA THR A 169 38.75 -27.28 -25.31
C THR A 169 39.64 -27.66 -24.14
N ASP A 170 39.41 -27.05 -22.98
CA ASP A 170 40.20 -27.33 -21.77
C ASP A 170 39.89 -28.68 -21.17
N LEU A 171 38.63 -29.12 -21.20
CA LEU A 171 38.22 -30.45 -20.74
C LEU A 171 38.89 -31.55 -21.61
N VAL A 172 38.97 -31.37 -22.92
CA VAL A 172 39.66 -32.31 -23.81
C VAL A 172 41.18 -32.35 -23.51
N LYS A 173 41.82 -31.21 -23.27
CA LYS A 173 43.25 -31.13 -22.86
C LYS A 173 43.50 -31.85 -21.53
N GLN A 174 42.52 -31.83 -20.60
CA GLN A 174 42.61 -32.56 -19.33
C GLN A 174 42.32 -34.06 -19.46
N GLY A 175 42.02 -34.56 -20.68
CA GLY A 175 41.85 -35.97 -20.94
C GLY A 175 40.41 -36.51 -20.79
N TYR A 176 39.43 -35.64 -20.61
CA TYR A 176 38.03 -36.07 -20.56
C TYR A 176 37.50 -36.33 -21.98
N SER A 177 36.71 -37.38 -22.13
CA SER A 177 36.21 -37.82 -23.44
C SER A 177 34.71 -37.66 -23.64
N ARG A 178 33.92 -37.51 -22.57
CA ARG A 178 32.46 -37.47 -22.62
C ARG A 178 31.89 -36.47 -21.64
N ALA A 179 30.77 -35.85 -22.04
CA ALA A 179 29.97 -35.00 -21.20
C ALA A 179 28.48 -35.23 -21.47
N ILE A 180 27.63 -34.80 -20.56
CA ILE A 180 26.20 -34.64 -20.76
C ILE A 180 25.93 -33.15 -20.87
N VAL A 181 25.35 -32.71 -22.00
CA VAL A 181 25.00 -31.31 -22.22
C VAL A 181 23.49 -31.23 -22.40
N ASP A 182 22.84 -30.47 -21.55
CA ASP A 182 21.38 -30.30 -21.53
C ASP A 182 20.60 -31.62 -21.52
N GLY A 183 21.17 -32.64 -20.86
CA GLY A 183 20.61 -33.99 -20.76
C GLY A 183 21.01 -34.97 -21.88
N GLU A 184 21.74 -34.50 -22.91
CA GLU A 184 22.19 -35.35 -24.01
C GLU A 184 23.68 -35.73 -23.83
N ALA A 185 24.00 -37.02 -23.96
CA ALA A 185 25.35 -37.53 -23.86
C ALA A 185 26.14 -37.22 -25.16
N ILE A 186 27.22 -36.50 -25.04
CA ILE A 186 28.05 -36.07 -26.15
C ILE A 186 29.49 -36.56 -26.02
N SER A 187 30.21 -36.63 -27.17
CA SER A 187 31.65 -36.78 -27.20
C SER A 187 32.31 -35.39 -27.16
N LEU A 188 33.27 -35.18 -26.24
CA LEU A 188 34.03 -33.95 -26.16
C LEU A 188 34.99 -33.72 -27.32
N SER A 189 35.28 -34.76 -28.17
CA SER A 189 36.03 -34.58 -29.41
C SER A 189 35.27 -33.78 -30.47
N GLU A 190 33.94 -33.77 -30.41
CA GLU A 190 33.03 -33.04 -31.31
C GLU A 190 31.96 -32.31 -30.50
N PRO A 191 32.32 -31.23 -29.78
CA PRO A 191 31.39 -30.53 -28.92
C PRO A 191 30.30 -29.81 -29.73
N PRO A 192 29.07 -29.77 -29.25
CA PRO A 192 27.98 -29.04 -29.91
C PRO A 192 28.21 -27.54 -29.87
N LYS A 193 27.69 -26.84 -30.88
CA LYS A 193 27.64 -25.37 -30.86
C LYS A 193 26.47 -24.91 -30.01
N LEU A 194 26.78 -24.41 -28.82
CA LEU A 194 25.76 -23.91 -27.90
C LEU A 194 25.33 -22.46 -28.22
N LYS A 195 24.10 -22.11 -27.94
CA LYS A 195 23.57 -20.77 -28.18
C LYS A 195 23.89 -19.83 -27.04
N LYS A 196 24.53 -18.70 -27.33
CA LYS A 196 25.01 -17.72 -26.34
C LYS A 196 23.94 -17.18 -25.41
N GLN A 197 22.68 -17.10 -25.83
CA GLN A 197 21.57 -16.53 -25.07
C GLN A 197 20.73 -17.55 -24.30
N GLU A 198 20.92 -18.83 -24.53
CA GLU A 198 20.24 -19.93 -23.83
C GLU A 198 21.05 -20.37 -22.61
N LYS A 199 20.36 -20.89 -21.61
CA LYS A 199 20.97 -21.47 -20.42
C LYS A 199 21.36 -22.91 -20.72
N HIS A 200 22.57 -23.29 -20.34
CA HIS A 200 23.11 -24.62 -20.56
C HIS A 200 23.58 -25.25 -19.26
N THR A 201 23.45 -26.57 -19.16
CA THR A 201 24.01 -27.41 -18.10
C THR A 201 25.00 -28.40 -18.73
N ILE A 202 26.23 -28.42 -18.21
CA ILE A 202 27.31 -29.29 -18.72
C ILE A 202 27.85 -30.11 -17.56
N GLU A 203 27.74 -31.43 -17.68
CA GLU A 203 28.18 -32.44 -16.72
C GLU A 203 29.25 -33.35 -17.35
N VAL A 204 30.43 -33.35 -16.79
CA VAL A 204 31.54 -34.17 -17.31
C VAL A 204 31.42 -35.58 -16.74
N VAL A 205 31.49 -36.59 -17.62
CA VAL A 205 31.52 -37.99 -17.17
C VAL A 205 32.94 -38.36 -16.74
N ILE A 206 33.11 -38.58 -15.42
CA ILE A 206 34.41 -38.91 -14.83
C ILE A 206 34.66 -40.42 -14.94
N ASP A 207 33.71 -41.23 -14.51
CA ASP A 207 33.86 -42.69 -14.54
C ASP A 207 32.52 -43.39 -14.62
N ARG A 208 32.53 -44.67 -14.96
CA ARG A 208 31.40 -45.61 -14.95
C ARG A 208 31.74 -46.80 -14.10
N LEU A 209 31.03 -46.96 -12.98
CA LEU A 209 31.35 -47.91 -11.93
C LEU A 209 30.14 -48.75 -11.55
N THR A 210 30.45 -49.79 -10.76
CA THR A 210 29.44 -50.60 -10.08
C THR A 210 29.75 -50.58 -8.58
N ALA A 211 28.75 -50.50 -7.71
CA ALA A 211 28.90 -50.47 -6.27
C ALA A 211 29.47 -51.79 -5.72
N LYS A 212 30.78 -51.97 -5.81
CA LYS A 212 31.51 -53.13 -5.27
C LYS A 212 32.63 -52.70 -4.34
N ALA A 213 32.87 -53.41 -3.26
CA ALA A 213 33.92 -53.15 -2.31
C ALA A 213 35.33 -53.17 -2.93
N GLU A 214 35.54 -53.98 -3.94
CA GLU A 214 36.79 -54.10 -4.71
C GLU A 214 37.10 -52.81 -5.52
N SER A 215 36.09 -52.00 -5.84
CA SER A 215 36.20 -50.74 -6.58
C SER A 215 36.46 -49.51 -5.68
N LYS A 216 36.67 -49.66 -4.36
CA LYS A 216 36.76 -48.58 -3.39
C LYS A 216 37.83 -47.54 -3.75
N SER A 217 39.04 -47.98 -4.09
CA SER A 217 40.15 -47.04 -4.47
C SER A 217 39.80 -46.21 -5.72
N ARG A 218 39.35 -46.89 -6.76
CA ARG A 218 38.98 -46.25 -8.01
C ARG A 218 37.76 -45.33 -7.86
N LEU A 219 36.80 -45.68 -7.01
CA LEU A 219 35.68 -44.85 -6.69
C LEU A 219 36.12 -43.57 -5.94
N THR A 220 37.07 -43.73 -4.97
CA THR A 220 37.62 -42.57 -4.26
C THR A 220 38.30 -41.61 -5.21
N ASP A 221 39.18 -42.08 -6.09
CA ASP A 221 39.88 -41.25 -7.08
C ASP A 221 38.89 -40.56 -8.03
N SER A 222 37.80 -41.22 -8.43
CA SER A 222 36.76 -40.69 -9.29
C SER A 222 35.94 -39.62 -8.57
N ILE A 223 35.56 -39.81 -7.33
CA ILE A 223 34.81 -38.86 -6.51
C ILE A 223 35.66 -37.63 -6.23
N GLU A 224 36.94 -37.78 -5.80
CA GLU A 224 37.86 -36.65 -5.59
C GLU A 224 38.07 -35.83 -6.87
N THR A 225 38.19 -36.53 -7.99
CA THR A 225 38.34 -35.86 -9.31
C THR A 225 37.07 -35.10 -9.68
N ALA A 226 35.90 -35.69 -9.47
CA ALA A 226 34.62 -35.03 -9.73
C ALA A 226 34.43 -33.81 -8.85
N LEU A 227 34.67 -33.93 -7.53
CA LEU A 227 34.56 -32.84 -6.57
C LEU A 227 35.51 -31.66 -6.90
N ARG A 228 36.75 -31.96 -7.27
CA ARG A 228 37.75 -30.95 -7.67
C ARG A 228 37.32 -30.22 -8.95
N LEU A 229 36.85 -30.95 -9.98
CA LEU A 229 36.46 -30.38 -11.29
C LEU A 229 35.19 -29.51 -11.18
N SER A 230 34.24 -29.91 -10.34
CA SER A 230 32.93 -29.24 -10.16
C SER A 230 32.86 -28.28 -8.98
N SER A 231 33.99 -27.98 -8.32
CA SER A 231 34.02 -27.16 -7.12
C SER A 231 33.17 -27.72 -5.97
N GLY A 232 33.30 -29.01 -5.67
CA GLY A 232 32.77 -29.67 -4.49
C GLY A 232 31.41 -30.39 -4.65
N ILE A 233 30.99 -30.69 -5.88
CA ILE A 233 29.74 -31.37 -6.15
C ILE A 233 29.95 -32.56 -7.07
N VAL A 234 29.34 -33.70 -6.75
CA VAL A 234 29.35 -34.87 -7.60
C VAL A 234 27.93 -35.43 -7.77
N LEU A 235 27.61 -35.80 -9.00
CA LEU A 235 26.34 -36.43 -9.32
C LEU A 235 26.57 -37.92 -9.63
N LEU A 236 25.68 -38.79 -9.17
CA LEU A 236 25.62 -40.17 -9.59
C LEU A 236 24.37 -40.39 -10.44
N ASP A 237 24.59 -40.69 -11.71
CA ASP A 237 23.52 -41.08 -12.63
C ASP A 237 23.38 -42.60 -12.68
N PHE A 238 22.26 -43.15 -12.17
CA PHE A 238 22.00 -44.60 -12.11
C PHE A 238 21.49 -45.08 -13.44
N VAL A 239 22.27 -45.99 -14.06
CA VAL A 239 21.99 -46.53 -15.39
C VAL A 239 20.71 -47.39 -15.43
N ASP A 240 20.45 -48.10 -14.35
CA ASP A 240 19.37 -49.10 -14.26
C ASP A 240 18.17 -48.62 -13.36
N ALA A 241 17.97 -47.30 -13.20
CA ALA A 241 16.88 -46.74 -12.39
C ALA A 241 15.50 -47.13 -12.95
N LYS A 242 14.65 -47.74 -12.12
CA LYS A 242 13.27 -48.10 -12.48
C LYS A 242 12.35 -46.88 -12.44
N ALA A 243 11.26 -46.91 -13.22
CA ALA A 243 10.25 -45.86 -13.18
C ALA A 243 9.75 -45.61 -11.73
N GLY A 244 9.92 -44.37 -11.22
CA GLY A 244 9.59 -43.98 -9.85
C GLY A 244 10.78 -43.93 -8.87
N GLN A 245 12.02 -44.25 -9.31
CA GLN A 245 13.23 -44.05 -8.54
C GLN A 245 13.98 -42.81 -9.08
N GLU A 246 14.60 -42.03 -8.18
CA GLU A 246 15.44 -40.87 -8.58
C GLU A 246 16.63 -41.41 -9.40
N LYS A 247 16.77 -40.88 -10.61
CA LYS A 247 17.81 -41.28 -11.55
C LYS A 247 19.17 -40.68 -11.20
N ILE A 248 19.20 -39.47 -10.62
CA ILE A 248 20.41 -38.75 -10.28
C ILE A 248 20.44 -38.46 -8.77
N HIS A 249 21.48 -38.91 -8.08
CA HIS A 249 21.76 -38.55 -6.70
C HIS A 249 22.89 -37.50 -6.65
N THR A 250 22.70 -36.42 -5.89
CA THR A 250 23.66 -35.34 -5.74
C THR A 250 24.37 -35.41 -4.38
N TYR A 251 25.70 -35.41 -4.39
CA TYR A 251 26.56 -35.34 -3.19
C TYR A 251 27.37 -34.04 -3.23
N SER A 252 27.69 -33.50 -2.05
CA SER A 252 28.43 -32.25 -1.96
C SER A 252 29.41 -32.25 -0.79
N GLU A 253 30.61 -31.78 -1.03
CA GLU A 253 31.60 -31.46 0.04
C GLU A 253 31.12 -30.31 0.93
N HIS A 254 30.13 -29.54 0.51
CA HIS A 254 29.75 -28.34 1.20
C HIS A 254 28.69 -28.59 2.28
N LEU A 255 27.54 -29.10 1.91
CA LEU A 255 26.41 -29.33 2.86
C LEU A 255 25.58 -30.52 2.39
N ALA A 256 25.41 -31.56 3.23
CA ALA A 256 24.58 -32.73 2.88
C ALA A 256 23.91 -33.37 4.10
N CYS A 257 22.73 -33.94 3.87
CA CYS A 257 22.03 -34.79 4.85
C CYS A 257 22.27 -36.26 4.54
N HIS A 258 22.86 -37.02 5.47
CA HIS A 258 23.14 -38.42 5.32
C HIS A 258 21.90 -39.29 5.19
N ASP A 259 20.83 -38.99 5.94
CA ASP A 259 19.64 -39.85 6.01
C ASP A 259 18.69 -39.64 4.81
N CYS A 260 18.70 -38.45 4.23
CA CYS A 260 17.78 -38.06 3.15
C CYS A 260 18.47 -37.94 1.78
N ASN A 261 19.77 -38.15 1.70
CA ASN A 261 20.59 -38.00 0.47
C ASN A 261 20.41 -36.64 -0.23
N LEU A 262 20.13 -35.57 0.54
CA LEU A 262 19.98 -34.22 0.03
C LEU A 262 21.29 -33.48 0.18
N SER A 263 21.74 -32.87 -0.91
CA SER A 263 22.88 -31.94 -0.92
C SER A 263 22.43 -30.53 -1.25
N PHE A 264 23.05 -29.55 -0.57
CA PHE A 264 22.73 -28.14 -0.73
C PHE A 264 23.91 -27.42 -1.35
N GLU A 265 23.60 -26.41 -2.16
CA GLU A 265 24.58 -25.45 -2.63
C GLU A 265 25.13 -24.60 -1.47
N GLU A 266 26.29 -23.97 -1.66
CA GLU A 266 26.81 -23.05 -0.65
C GLU A 266 25.83 -21.93 -0.36
N LEU A 267 25.57 -21.71 0.92
CA LEU A 267 24.62 -20.68 1.37
C LEU A 267 25.24 -19.30 1.25
N GLU A 268 24.88 -18.58 0.19
CA GLU A 268 25.27 -17.19 -0.04
C GLU A 268 24.14 -16.22 0.33
N PRO A 269 24.42 -14.93 0.59
CA PRO A 269 23.37 -13.95 0.86
C PRO A 269 22.27 -13.89 -0.22
N ARG A 270 22.61 -14.19 -1.50
CA ARG A 270 21.63 -14.26 -2.60
C ARG A 270 20.66 -15.43 -2.46
N SER A 271 21.07 -16.53 -1.80
CA SER A 271 20.21 -17.68 -1.52
C SER A 271 19.07 -17.34 -0.55
N PHE A 272 19.23 -16.33 0.29
CA PHE A 272 18.21 -15.83 1.21
C PHE A 272 17.38 -14.68 0.63
N SER A 273 17.51 -14.38 -0.66
CA SER A 273 16.74 -13.33 -1.31
C SER A 273 15.55 -13.90 -2.06
N PHE A 274 14.34 -13.50 -1.67
CA PHE A 274 13.12 -13.86 -2.41
C PHE A 274 12.97 -13.09 -3.74
N ASN A 275 13.83 -12.10 -4.02
CA ASN A 275 13.94 -11.41 -5.30
C ASN A 275 14.94 -12.06 -6.25
N SER A 276 15.65 -13.08 -5.77
CA SER A 276 16.64 -13.83 -6.54
C SER A 276 16.11 -15.22 -6.87
N PRO A 277 16.27 -15.74 -8.08
CA PRO A 277 15.86 -17.12 -8.44
C PRO A 277 16.57 -18.19 -7.63
N PHE A 278 17.72 -17.89 -7.01
CA PHE A 278 18.44 -18.82 -6.13
C PHE A 278 17.71 -19.07 -4.82
N GLY A 279 17.00 -18.07 -4.26
CA GLY A 279 16.33 -18.20 -2.98
C GLY A 279 14.80 -18.21 -3.06
N ALA A 280 14.23 -17.63 -4.12
CA ALA A 280 12.79 -17.49 -4.28
C ALA A 280 12.09 -18.85 -4.38
N CYS A 281 10.94 -18.99 -3.72
CA CYS A 281 10.04 -20.12 -3.92
C CYS A 281 9.65 -20.22 -5.41
N PRO A 282 9.85 -21.35 -6.08
CA PRO A 282 9.60 -21.50 -7.51
C PRO A 282 8.11 -21.31 -7.86
N ASP A 283 7.20 -21.76 -6.99
CA ASP A 283 5.77 -21.74 -7.25
C ASP A 283 5.13 -20.33 -7.23
N CYS A 284 5.60 -19.44 -6.34
CA CYS A 284 5.10 -18.07 -6.24
C CYS A 284 6.13 -17.03 -6.70
N SER A 285 7.28 -17.46 -7.24
CA SER A 285 8.36 -16.57 -7.68
C SER A 285 8.78 -15.54 -6.63
N GLY A 286 8.74 -15.92 -5.35
CA GLY A 286 9.12 -15.06 -4.22
C GLY A 286 8.06 -14.07 -3.76
N ILE A 287 6.83 -14.13 -4.26
CA ILE A 287 5.73 -13.23 -3.85
C ILE A 287 5.15 -13.68 -2.50
N GLY A 288 5.12 -14.99 -2.22
CA GLY A 288 4.57 -15.58 -0.99
C GLY A 288 3.08 -15.88 -1.07
N THR A 289 2.36 -15.24 -1.98
CA THR A 289 0.92 -15.45 -2.21
C THR A 289 0.65 -15.77 -3.68
N LYS A 290 -0.50 -16.36 -3.93
CA LYS A 290 -1.07 -16.56 -5.26
C LYS A 290 -2.45 -15.94 -5.30
N LEU A 291 -2.83 -15.40 -6.46
CA LEU A 291 -4.20 -14.98 -6.73
C LEU A 291 -4.98 -16.22 -7.17
N GLU A 292 -5.95 -16.61 -6.37
CA GLU A 292 -6.84 -17.73 -6.68
C GLU A 292 -8.29 -17.29 -6.70
N VAL A 293 -9.06 -17.87 -7.60
CA VAL A 293 -10.49 -17.56 -7.72
C VAL A 293 -11.23 -18.09 -6.49
N ASP A 294 -12.06 -17.23 -5.90
CA ASP A 294 -12.77 -17.53 -4.65
C ASP A 294 -14.24 -17.84 -4.95
N GLU A 295 -14.67 -19.04 -4.54
CA GLU A 295 -16.06 -19.49 -4.74
C GLU A 295 -17.09 -18.57 -4.04
N GLU A 296 -16.77 -18.01 -2.86
CA GLU A 296 -17.66 -17.08 -2.14
C GLU A 296 -17.84 -15.75 -2.90
N LEU A 297 -16.85 -15.35 -3.70
CA LEU A 297 -16.94 -14.17 -4.57
C LEU A 297 -17.68 -14.46 -5.88
N ILE A 298 -17.61 -15.72 -6.36
CA ILE A 298 -18.41 -16.16 -7.52
C ILE A 298 -19.87 -16.29 -7.14
N ILE A 299 -20.16 -16.86 -5.97
CA ILE A 299 -21.52 -17.11 -5.46
C ILE A 299 -21.72 -16.34 -4.14
N PRO A 300 -21.93 -15.03 -4.20
CA PRO A 300 -22.03 -14.19 -3.00
C PRO A 300 -23.32 -14.41 -2.21
N ASP A 301 -24.36 -14.98 -2.83
CA ASP A 301 -25.63 -15.34 -2.19
C ASP A 301 -26.11 -16.68 -2.74
N ASP A 302 -26.00 -17.72 -1.94
CA ASP A 302 -26.41 -19.09 -2.25
C ASP A 302 -27.94 -19.31 -2.23
N ALA A 303 -28.69 -18.31 -1.74
CA ALA A 303 -30.15 -18.34 -1.75
C ALA A 303 -30.73 -17.94 -3.10
N LEU A 304 -29.97 -17.26 -3.95
CA LEU A 304 -30.37 -16.91 -5.31
C LEU A 304 -30.29 -18.11 -6.25
N SER A 305 -31.15 -18.13 -7.26
CA SER A 305 -31.06 -19.01 -8.40
C SER A 305 -30.09 -18.47 -9.46
N ILE A 306 -29.70 -19.30 -10.42
CA ILE A 306 -28.82 -18.88 -11.53
C ILE A 306 -29.50 -17.77 -12.35
N ASN A 307 -30.80 -17.89 -12.60
CA ASN A 307 -31.60 -16.88 -13.31
C ASN A 307 -31.73 -15.56 -12.54
N GLU A 308 -31.67 -15.58 -11.21
CA GLU A 308 -31.63 -14.40 -10.35
C GLU A 308 -30.22 -13.82 -10.20
N GLY A 309 -29.21 -14.46 -10.80
CA GLY A 309 -27.83 -13.97 -10.82
C GLY A 309 -26.90 -14.54 -9.75
N ALA A 310 -27.15 -15.75 -9.25
CA ALA A 310 -26.28 -16.41 -8.27
C ALA A 310 -24.80 -16.44 -8.70
N ILE A 311 -24.52 -16.67 -10.01
CA ILE A 311 -23.17 -16.65 -10.58
C ILE A 311 -22.79 -15.21 -10.95
N ALA A 312 -22.16 -14.52 -10.01
CA ALA A 312 -21.87 -13.10 -10.13
C ALA A 312 -21.05 -12.67 -11.36
N PRO A 313 -20.00 -13.38 -11.81
CA PRO A 313 -19.23 -13.01 -13.00
C PRO A 313 -20.07 -12.97 -14.30
N TRP A 314 -21.17 -13.74 -14.36
CA TRP A 314 -22.03 -13.89 -15.51
C TRP A 314 -23.43 -13.26 -15.35
N ALA A 315 -23.72 -12.67 -14.20
CA ALA A 315 -25.04 -12.11 -13.87
C ALA A 315 -25.41 -10.82 -14.62
N GLY A 316 -24.52 -10.24 -15.44
CA GLY A 316 -24.78 -9.00 -16.14
C GLY A 316 -23.90 -8.76 -17.36
N GLY A 317 -24.25 -7.74 -18.17
CA GLY A 317 -23.50 -7.36 -19.37
C GLY A 317 -23.97 -8.05 -20.63
N GLN A 318 -23.36 -7.70 -21.78
CA GLN A 318 -23.75 -8.20 -23.12
C GLN A 318 -23.61 -9.72 -23.29
N SER A 319 -22.83 -10.39 -22.45
CA SER A 319 -22.56 -11.82 -22.56
C SER A 319 -23.44 -12.67 -21.62
N ALA A 320 -24.26 -12.08 -20.77
CA ALA A 320 -25.08 -12.81 -19.79
C ALA A 320 -26.00 -13.85 -20.45
N ASP A 321 -26.70 -13.46 -21.52
CA ASP A 321 -27.56 -14.36 -22.29
C ASP A 321 -26.83 -15.56 -22.89
N TYR A 322 -25.58 -15.40 -23.28
CA TYR A 322 -24.76 -16.50 -23.79
C TYR A 322 -24.46 -17.52 -22.69
N PHE A 323 -24.04 -17.05 -21.52
CA PHE A 323 -23.71 -17.94 -20.39
C PHE A 323 -24.94 -18.62 -19.81
N LEU A 324 -26.08 -17.95 -19.73
CA LEU A 324 -27.35 -18.58 -19.32
C LEU A 324 -27.77 -19.72 -20.24
N ARG A 325 -27.66 -19.55 -21.57
CA ARG A 325 -27.93 -20.64 -22.54
C ARG A 325 -26.94 -21.79 -22.42
N LEU A 326 -25.66 -21.47 -22.12
CA LEU A 326 -24.64 -22.48 -21.92
C LEU A 326 -24.94 -23.31 -20.68
N LEU A 327 -25.35 -22.67 -19.58
CA LEU A 327 -25.77 -23.31 -18.34
C LEU A 327 -27.09 -24.09 -18.48
N GLU A 328 -28.03 -23.58 -19.31
CA GLU A 328 -29.25 -24.34 -19.65
C GLU A 328 -28.94 -25.63 -20.38
N ALA A 329 -27.98 -25.59 -21.32
CA ALA A 329 -27.53 -26.79 -22.02
C ALA A 329 -26.85 -27.79 -21.07
N LEU A 330 -25.94 -27.29 -20.20
CA LEU A 330 -25.29 -28.09 -19.16
C LEU A 330 -26.31 -28.68 -18.18
N GLY A 331 -27.35 -27.91 -17.80
CA GLY A 331 -28.39 -28.35 -16.87
C GLY A 331 -29.20 -29.54 -17.37
N LYS A 332 -29.34 -29.69 -18.71
CA LYS A 332 -29.98 -30.87 -19.32
C LYS A 332 -29.13 -32.14 -19.15
N ASP A 333 -27.81 -32.02 -19.24
CA ASP A 333 -26.90 -33.16 -19.14
C ASP A 333 -26.64 -33.56 -17.68
N VAL A 334 -26.43 -32.56 -16.80
CA VAL A 334 -26.09 -32.77 -15.38
C VAL A 334 -27.35 -32.80 -14.48
N LYS A 335 -28.54 -32.53 -15.04
CA LYS A 335 -29.86 -32.57 -14.39
C LYS A 335 -30.04 -31.56 -13.25
N PHE A 336 -29.89 -30.29 -13.54
CA PHE A 336 -30.26 -29.19 -12.65
C PHE A 336 -31.11 -28.14 -13.37
N SER A 337 -31.89 -27.35 -12.61
CA SER A 337 -32.67 -26.24 -13.13
C SER A 337 -32.00 -24.93 -12.76
N LEU A 338 -32.06 -23.90 -13.64
CA LEU A 338 -31.57 -22.55 -13.42
C LEU A 338 -32.46 -21.75 -12.43
N ASP A 339 -33.68 -22.23 -12.11
CA ASP A 339 -34.65 -21.53 -11.26
C ASP A 339 -34.57 -21.92 -9.79
N ILE A 340 -33.77 -22.91 -9.43
CA ILE A 340 -33.59 -23.35 -8.04
C ILE A 340 -32.45 -22.59 -7.38
N PRO A 341 -32.53 -22.26 -6.07
CA PRO A 341 -31.44 -21.67 -5.32
C PRO A 341 -30.15 -22.46 -5.44
N TRP A 342 -29.02 -21.76 -5.53
CA TRP A 342 -27.69 -22.38 -5.68
C TRP A 342 -27.42 -23.49 -4.66
N LYS A 343 -27.73 -23.24 -3.36
CA LYS A 343 -27.59 -24.23 -2.28
C LYS A 343 -28.40 -25.51 -2.44
N LYS A 344 -29.40 -25.53 -3.33
CA LYS A 344 -30.22 -26.73 -3.62
C LYS A 344 -29.74 -27.46 -4.86
N ILE A 345 -28.79 -26.92 -5.61
CA ILE A 345 -28.14 -27.59 -6.73
C ILE A 345 -27.24 -28.70 -6.17
N SER A 346 -27.23 -29.88 -6.80
CA SER A 346 -26.39 -30.99 -6.35
C SER A 346 -24.90 -30.63 -6.41
N VAL A 347 -24.09 -31.10 -5.45
CA VAL A 347 -22.64 -30.84 -5.39
C VAL A 347 -21.94 -31.20 -6.71
N LYS A 348 -22.34 -32.27 -7.36
CA LYS A 348 -21.82 -32.68 -8.68
C LYS A 348 -22.10 -31.63 -9.77
N ALA A 349 -23.28 -31.00 -9.72
CA ALA A 349 -23.64 -29.98 -10.70
C ALA A 349 -22.94 -28.64 -10.36
N GLN A 350 -22.81 -28.31 -9.10
CA GLN A 350 -22.02 -27.14 -8.65
C GLN A 350 -20.56 -27.26 -9.10
N ASP A 351 -19.95 -28.42 -8.89
CA ASP A 351 -18.58 -28.71 -9.33
C ASP A 351 -18.43 -28.58 -10.86
N ALA A 352 -19.35 -29.15 -11.63
CA ALA A 352 -19.35 -29.02 -13.09
C ALA A 352 -19.49 -27.55 -13.55
N ILE A 353 -20.28 -26.73 -12.84
CA ILE A 353 -20.43 -25.31 -13.15
C ILE A 353 -19.15 -24.53 -12.79
N LEU A 354 -18.56 -24.82 -11.65
CA LEU A 354 -17.39 -24.08 -11.16
C LEU A 354 -16.10 -24.51 -11.88
N ASN A 355 -15.84 -25.82 -11.96
CA ASN A 355 -14.55 -26.36 -12.41
C ASN A 355 -14.55 -26.82 -13.87
N GLY A 356 -15.72 -26.94 -14.49
CA GLY A 356 -15.87 -27.38 -15.88
C GLY A 356 -16.48 -28.77 -16.03
N TYR A 357 -16.82 -29.11 -17.27
CA TYR A 357 -17.45 -30.35 -17.61
C TYR A 357 -16.66 -31.08 -18.72
N GLU A 358 -16.27 -32.32 -18.47
CA GLU A 358 -15.39 -33.08 -19.38
C GLU A 358 -16.02 -33.39 -20.75
N TYR A 359 -17.35 -33.38 -20.86
CA TYR A 359 -18.05 -33.74 -22.08
C TYR A 359 -18.53 -32.50 -22.83
N GLU A 360 -18.59 -32.65 -24.15
CA GLU A 360 -19.16 -31.60 -25.00
C GLU A 360 -20.69 -31.49 -24.82
N ILE A 361 -21.17 -30.26 -24.63
CA ILE A 361 -22.58 -29.94 -24.48
C ILE A 361 -23.20 -29.47 -25.80
N LYS A 362 -24.45 -29.87 -26.07
CA LYS A 362 -25.19 -29.47 -27.26
C LYS A 362 -26.00 -28.22 -27.00
N MET A 363 -25.60 -27.12 -27.61
CA MET A 363 -26.25 -25.80 -27.48
C MET A 363 -27.08 -25.49 -28.74
N ARG A 364 -28.29 -24.93 -28.55
CA ARG A 364 -29.12 -24.43 -29.64
C ARG A 364 -29.08 -22.88 -29.67
N TYR A 365 -28.50 -22.34 -30.69
CA TYR A 365 -28.42 -20.90 -30.91
C TYR A 365 -29.48 -20.45 -31.93
N LYS A 366 -30.33 -19.49 -31.55
CA LYS A 366 -31.34 -18.88 -32.45
C LYS A 366 -30.83 -17.52 -32.86
N GLY A 367 -30.16 -17.44 -34.01
CA GLY A 367 -29.68 -16.17 -34.60
C GLY A 367 -30.64 -15.58 -35.62
N ARG A 368 -30.29 -14.42 -36.18
CA ARG A 368 -31.10 -13.71 -37.23
C ARG A 368 -31.42 -14.58 -38.46
N TYR A 369 -30.63 -15.64 -38.72
CA TYR A 369 -30.74 -16.52 -39.90
C TYR A 369 -31.25 -17.95 -39.57
N GLY A 370 -31.94 -18.16 -38.41
CA GLY A 370 -32.47 -19.43 -37.97
C GLY A 370 -31.78 -20.07 -36.78
N ALA A 371 -32.30 -21.22 -36.30
CA ALA A 371 -31.71 -21.95 -35.20
C ALA A 371 -30.62 -22.88 -35.72
N ARG A 372 -29.40 -22.81 -35.12
CA ARG A 372 -28.30 -23.72 -35.38
C ARG A 372 -27.95 -24.46 -34.09
N ASN A 373 -27.72 -25.76 -34.20
CA ASN A 373 -27.16 -26.54 -33.11
C ASN A 373 -25.64 -26.59 -33.30
N TYR A 374 -24.89 -26.35 -32.24
CA TYR A 374 -23.45 -26.57 -32.21
C TYR A 374 -23.05 -27.23 -30.88
N THR A 375 -21.96 -27.94 -30.92
CA THR A 375 -21.39 -28.61 -29.77
C THR A 375 -20.21 -27.83 -29.27
N THR A 376 -20.10 -27.61 -27.94
CA THR A 376 -19.02 -26.86 -27.33
C THR A 376 -18.64 -27.44 -26.00
N GLY A 377 -17.39 -27.32 -25.61
CA GLY A 377 -16.93 -27.63 -24.27
C GLY A 377 -17.40 -26.57 -23.27
N PHE A 378 -17.50 -26.96 -22.02
CA PHE A 378 -17.81 -26.08 -20.90
C PHE A 378 -16.61 -26.00 -19.94
N GLU A 379 -15.88 -24.88 -19.99
CA GLU A 379 -14.63 -24.71 -19.23
C GLU A 379 -14.84 -24.49 -17.73
N GLY A 380 -16.03 -24.08 -17.26
CA GLY A 380 -16.31 -23.70 -15.88
C GLY A 380 -16.01 -22.25 -15.57
N VAL A 381 -16.60 -21.76 -14.46
CA VAL A 381 -16.46 -20.33 -14.05
C VAL A 381 -15.05 -20.04 -13.59
N ILE A 382 -14.44 -20.90 -12.80
CA ILE A 382 -13.09 -20.73 -12.22
C ILE A 382 -12.03 -20.69 -13.32
N PRO A 383 -11.90 -21.69 -14.21
CA PRO A 383 -10.97 -21.65 -15.33
C PRO A 383 -11.22 -20.46 -16.28
N PHE A 384 -12.50 -20.10 -16.51
CA PHE A 384 -12.85 -18.93 -17.32
C PHE A 384 -12.24 -17.64 -16.74
N ILE A 385 -12.38 -17.39 -15.42
CA ILE A 385 -11.84 -16.21 -14.76
C ILE A 385 -10.31 -16.20 -14.85
N HIS A 386 -9.65 -17.32 -14.53
CA HIS A 386 -8.19 -17.46 -14.64
C HIS A 386 -7.68 -17.14 -16.04
N ARG A 387 -8.28 -17.76 -17.05
CA ARG A 387 -7.90 -17.52 -18.45
C ARG A 387 -8.10 -16.06 -18.85
N ARG A 388 -9.27 -15.48 -18.53
CA ARG A 388 -9.56 -14.09 -18.88
C ARG A 388 -8.67 -13.10 -18.16
N HIS A 389 -8.30 -13.36 -16.91
CA HIS A 389 -7.36 -12.55 -16.15
C HIS A 389 -5.96 -12.59 -16.76
N SER A 390 -5.50 -13.76 -17.22
CA SER A 390 -4.15 -13.94 -17.79
C SER A 390 -4.02 -13.42 -19.24
N GLU A 391 -5.08 -13.51 -20.05
CA GLU A 391 -5.07 -13.15 -21.47
C GLU A 391 -5.40 -11.67 -21.75
N THR A 392 -5.89 -10.92 -20.76
CA THR A 392 -6.34 -9.54 -21.00
C THR A 392 -5.20 -8.52 -20.93
N ASP A 393 -5.09 -7.66 -21.96
CA ASP A 393 -4.19 -6.50 -21.97
C ASP A 393 -4.80 -5.24 -21.34
N SER A 394 -6.10 -5.26 -21.03
CA SER A 394 -6.82 -4.14 -20.45
C SER A 394 -6.81 -4.18 -18.93
N ASP A 395 -6.24 -3.16 -18.28
CA ASP A 395 -6.23 -3.02 -16.83
C ASP A 395 -7.63 -3.01 -16.23
N TYR A 396 -8.61 -2.36 -16.90
CA TYR A 396 -10.01 -2.39 -16.48
C TYR A 396 -10.58 -3.82 -16.47
N SER A 397 -10.27 -4.62 -17.48
CA SER A 397 -10.74 -6.02 -17.53
C SER A 397 -10.02 -6.88 -16.50
N ARG A 398 -8.73 -6.63 -16.27
CA ARG A 398 -7.94 -7.31 -15.25
C ARG A 398 -8.50 -7.03 -13.86
N ASP A 399 -8.70 -5.76 -13.49
CA ASP A 399 -9.32 -5.35 -12.22
C ASP A 399 -10.71 -6.00 -12.03
N LYS A 400 -11.49 -6.12 -13.11
CA LYS A 400 -12.81 -6.76 -13.08
C LYS A 400 -12.75 -8.25 -12.73
N TYR A 401 -11.76 -9.00 -13.23
CA TYR A 401 -11.61 -10.42 -12.92
C TYR A 401 -10.92 -10.63 -11.58
N GLU A 402 -9.99 -9.77 -11.18
CA GLU A 402 -9.37 -9.77 -9.85
C GLU A 402 -10.39 -9.58 -8.72
N ALA A 403 -11.51 -8.89 -8.99
CA ALA A 403 -12.60 -8.75 -8.02
C ALA A 403 -13.24 -10.09 -7.61
N TYR A 404 -12.99 -11.19 -8.34
CA TYR A 404 -13.44 -12.56 -8.01
C TYR A 404 -12.30 -13.44 -7.48
N MET A 405 -11.13 -12.86 -7.22
CA MET A 405 -9.95 -13.58 -6.78
C MET A 405 -9.53 -13.12 -5.39
N ARG A 406 -8.91 -14.01 -4.64
CA ARG A 406 -8.35 -13.75 -3.31
C ARG A 406 -6.87 -14.08 -3.32
N GLN A 407 -6.08 -13.27 -2.64
CA GLN A 407 -4.69 -13.61 -2.37
C GLN A 407 -4.63 -14.65 -1.25
N ILE A 408 -4.18 -15.86 -1.57
CA ILE A 408 -3.95 -16.93 -0.61
C ILE A 408 -2.46 -17.20 -0.43
N PRO A 409 -2.01 -17.61 0.77
CA PRO A 409 -0.62 -18.03 0.96
C PRO A 409 -0.24 -19.14 -0.01
N CYS A 410 0.93 -19.05 -0.63
CA CYS A 410 1.45 -20.08 -1.52
C CYS A 410 1.52 -21.43 -0.78
N ALA A 411 0.96 -22.49 -1.36
CA ALA A 411 0.90 -23.82 -0.73
C ALA A 411 2.28 -24.40 -0.38
N THR A 412 3.30 -24.13 -1.21
CA THR A 412 4.67 -24.65 -1.04
C THR A 412 5.43 -23.91 0.05
N CYS A 413 5.50 -22.56 0.01
CA CYS A 413 6.26 -21.80 0.99
C CYS A 413 5.40 -21.28 2.15
N LYS A 414 4.09 -21.48 2.13
CA LYS A 414 3.13 -21.04 3.18
C LYS A 414 3.26 -19.55 3.54
N GLY A 415 3.58 -18.70 2.54
CA GLY A 415 3.80 -17.26 2.74
C GLY A 415 5.27 -16.85 2.93
N ALA A 416 6.18 -17.79 3.24
CA ALA A 416 7.58 -17.50 3.58
C ALA A 416 8.45 -17.03 2.38
N ARG A 417 7.94 -17.05 1.14
CA ARG A 417 8.57 -16.52 -0.10
C ARG A 417 9.84 -17.24 -0.56
N LEU A 418 10.47 -18.06 0.27
CA LEU A 418 11.75 -18.71 0.05
C LEU A 418 11.59 -20.21 -0.20
N LYS A 419 12.65 -20.83 -0.76
CA LYS A 419 12.75 -22.28 -0.92
C LYS A 419 12.79 -23.01 0.42
N PRO A 420 12.30 -24.25 0.52
CA PRO A 420 12.33 -25.03 1.77
C PRO A 420 13.74 -25.24 2.34
N GLU A 421 14.75 -25.39 1.48
CA GLU A 421 16.16 -25.56 1.87
C GLU A 421 16.68 -24.31 2.58
N VAL A 422 16.32 -23.14 2.11
CA VAL A 422 16.71 -21.86 2.71
C VAL A 422 15.97 -21.64 4.04
N LEU A 423 14.71 -22.05 4.10
CA LEU A 423 13.89 -21.95 5.32
C LEU A 423 14.34 -22.90 6.41
N SER A 424 15.09 -23.97 6.07
CA SER A 424 15.68 -24.89 7.04
C SER A 424 16.97 -24.39 7.68
N VAL A 425 17.50 -23.24 7.29
CA VAL A 425 18.64 -22.59 7.95
C VAL A 425 18.13 -21.76 9.12
N THR A 426 18.70 -21.98 10.33
CA THR A 426 18.22 -21.34 11.55
C THR A 426 19.31 -20.58 12.30
N ILE A 427 18.90 -19.53 13.01
CA ILE A 427 19.66 -18.84 14.06
C ILE A 427 18.77 -18.81 15.30
N GLY A 428 19.25 -19.32 16.44
CA GLY A 428 18.40 -19.40 17.63
C GLY A 428 17.11 -20.18 17.39
N GLU A 429 17.18 -21.26 16.63
CA GLU A 429 16.07 -22.16 16.26
C GLU A 429 14.99 -21.52 15.35
N LYS A 430 15.21 -20.29 14.87
CA LYS A 430 14.28 -19.61 13.94
C LYS A 430 14.87 -19.47 12.53
N SER A 431 14.06 -19.72 11.53
CA SER A 431 14.39 -19.39 10.14
C SER A 431 14.34 -17.89 9.91
N ILE A 432 14.92 -17.41 8.80
CA ILE A 432 14.85 -15.99 8.42
C ILE A 432 13.39 -15.51 8.26
N ALA A 433 12.50 -16.33 7.72
CA ALA A 433 11.09 -16.01 7.58
C ALA A 433 10.42 -15.85 8.95
N GLN A 434 10.65 -16.79 9.87
CA GLN A 434 10.11 -16.72 11.23
C GLN A 434 10.65 -15.52 12.02
N VAL A 435 11.88 -15.09 11.76
CA VAL A 435 12.42 -13.85 12.36
C VAL A 435 11.72 -12.63 11.77
N CYS A 436 11.42 -12.62 10.46
CA CYS A 436 10.71 -11.52 9.81
C CYS A 436 9.22 -11.44 10.19
N GLU A 437 8.59 -12.57 10.58
CA GLU A 437 7.21 -12.61 11.09
C GLU A 437 7.08 -12.01 12.50
N LEU A 438 8.18 -11.93 13.25
CA LEU A 438 8.16 -11.26 14.57
C LEU A 438 7.87 -9.77 14.40
N SER A 439 7.16 -9.20 15.35
CA SER A 439 7.07 -7.75 15.45
C SER A 439 8.45 -7.13 15.70
N ILE A 440 8.64 -5.87 15.29
CA ILE A 440 9.94 -5.18 15.39
C ILE A 440 10.48 -5.22 16.81
N ASP A 441 9.63 -5.04 17.83
CA ASP A 441 10.03 -5.16 19.24
C ASP A 441 10.47 -6.59 19.60
N GLN A 442 9.72 -7.61 19.18
CA GLN A 442 10.08 -9.01 19.40
C GLN A 442 11.36 -9.41 18.67
N CYS A 443 11.51 -8.93 17.41
CA CYS A 443 12.71 -9.16 16.62
C CYS A 443 13.95 -8.55 17.31
N ALA A 444 13.85 -7.31 17.81
CA ALA A 444 14.93 -6.65 18.54
C ALA A 444 15.31 -7.41 19.81
N VAL A 445 14.32 -7.89 20.58
CA VAL A 445 14.56 -8.71 21.78
C VAL A 445 15.21 -10.03 21.41
N PHE A 446 14.69 -10.73 20.39
CA PHE A 446 15.24 -12.02 19.93
C PHE A 446 16.71 -11.90 19.52
N LEU A 447 17.05 -10.90 18.69
CA LEU A 447 18.43 -10.72 18.20
C LEU A 447 19.41 -10.30 19.28
N LYS A 448 18.95 -9.63 20.35
CA LYS A 448 19.78 -9.32 21.53
C LYS A 448 20.03 -10.52 22.42
N GLN A 449 19.09 -11.47 22.48
CA GLN A 449 19.14 -12.64 23.38
C GLN A 449 19.67 -13.90 22.70
N VAL A 450 19.83 -13.91 21.37
CA VAL A 450 20.26 -15.09 20.63
C VAL A 450 21.64 -15.54 21.09
N THR A 451 21.76 -16.83 21.45
CA THR A 451 23.01 -17.44 21.90
C THR A 451 23.79 -17.95 20.68
N LEU A 452 24.90 -17.34 20.41
CA LEU A 452 25.83 -17.70 19.34
C LEU A 452 27.10 -18.34 19.91
N SER A 453 27.73 -19.25 19.19
CA SER A 453 29.05 -19.73 19.51
C SER A 453 30.07 -18.59 19.40
N LYS A 454 31.25 -18.71 20.02
CA LYS A 454 32.33 -17.68 19.98
C LYS A 454 32.69 -17.28 18.54
N ARG A 455 32.73 -18.24 17.61
CA ARG A 455 33.01 -18.01 16.18
C ARG A 455 31.84 -17.27 15.49
N GLU A 456 30.61 -17.73 15.69
CA GLU A 456 29.41 -17.11 15.14
C GLU A 456 29.26 -15.67 15.66
N ALA A 457 29.49 -15.44 16.94
CA ALA A 457 29.43 -14.11 17.56
C ALA A 457 30.44 -13.13 16.93
N GLN A 458 31.67 -13.53 16.68
CA GLN A 458 32.67 -12.69 16.00
C GLN A 458 32.25 -12.33 14.57
N ILE A 459 31.65 -13.28 13.85
CA ILE A 459 31.18 -13.06 12.49
C ILE A 459 29.95 -12.14 12.49
N ALA A 460 29.04 -12.32 13.43
CA ALA A 460 27.75 -11.64 13.51
C ALA A 460 27.82 -10.23 14.11
N GLU A 461 28.85 -9.89 14.89
CA GLU A 461 28.94 -8.69 15.72
C GLU A 461 28.61 -7.40 14.96
N ARG A 462 29.26 -7.15 13.82
CA ARG A 462 29.04 -5.95 13.02
C ARG A 462 27.64 -5.93 12.40
N VAL A 463 27.17 -7.07 11.90
CA VAL A 463 25.85 -7.20 11.29
C VAL A 463 24.75 -6.99 12.32
N LEU A 464 24.86 -7.61 13.50
CA LEU A 464 23.91 -7.43 14.61
C LEU A 464 23.87 -5.98 15.12
N LYS A 465 25.00 -5.29 15.15
CA LYS A 465 25.06 -3.87 15.51
C LYS A 465 24.22 -3.03 14.55
N GLU A 466 24.38 -3.23 13.24
CA GLU A 466 23.63 -2.51 12.20
C GLU A 466 22.13 -2.85 12.24
N VAL A 467 21.77 -4.13 12.36
CA VAL A 467 20.37 -4.55 12.48
C VAL A 467 19.71 -3.92 13.71
N ASN A 468 20.38 -4.01 14.88
CA ASN A 468 19.83 -3.46 16.13
C ASN A 468 19.69 -1.93 16.08
N ALA A 469 20.60 -1.22 15.41
CA ALA A 469 20.47 0.23 15.21
C ALA A 469 19.23 0.57 14.37
N ARG A 470 19.04 -0.12 13.23
CA ARG A 470 17.86 0.10 12.35
C ARG A 470 16.54 -0.27 13.03
N LEU A 471 16.51 -1.40 13.75
CA LEU A 471 15.33 -1.76 14.56
C LEU A 471 15.06 -0.72 15.65
N GLY A 472 16.12 -0.18 16.27
CA GLY A 472 16.02 0.90 17.25
C GLY A 472 15.33 2.13 16.69
N PHE A 473 15.71 2.58 15.49
CA PHE A 473 15.05 3.73 14.83
C PHE A 473 13.58 3.48 14.51
N LEU A 474 13.23 2.25 14.12
CA LEU A 474 11.83 1.88 13.90
C LEU A 474 11.01 1.88 15.19
N LEU A 475 11.61 1.45 16.30
CA LEU A 475 11.00 1.53 17.63
C LEU A 475 10.81 2.98 18.10
N ASP A 476 11.79 3.83 17.84
CA ASP A 476 11.78 5.26 18.21
C ASP A 476 10.64 6.01 17.52
N VAL A 477 10.30 5.66 16.26
CA VAL A 477 9.17 6.27 15.52
C VAL A 477 7.82 5.57 15.82
N GLY A 478 7.76 4.65 16.79
CA GLY A 478 6.52 4.00 17.22
C GLY A 478 5.96 2.95 16.26
N LEU A 479 6.84 2.21 15.56
CA LEU A 479 6.46 1.12 14.64
C LEU A 479 6.73 -0.27 15.25
N ASP A 480 6.74 -0.37 16.56
CA ASP A 480 7.04 -1.58 17.34
C ASP A 480 6.14 -2.78 16.99
N TYR A 481 4.91 -2.53 16.60
CA TYR A 481 3.89 -3.53 16.28
C TYR A 481 3.98 -4.13 14.87
N LEU A 482 4.71 -3.51 13.94
CA LEU A 482 4.87 -4.01 12.58
C LEU A 482 5.80 -5.22 12.54
N SER A 483 5.59 -6.12 11.56
CA SER A 483 6.54 -7.19 11.25
C SER A 483 7.38 -6.84 10.03
N LEU A 484 8.58 -7.43 9.92
CA LEU A 484 9.50 -7.14 8.80
C LEU A 484 9.02 -7.76 7.47
N ASP A 485 8.21 -8.81 7.52
CA ASP A 485 7.63 -9.49 6.35
C ASP A 485 6.41 -8.77 5.78
N ARG A 486 5.83 -7.81 6.52
CA ARG A 486 4.62 -7.09 6.11
C ARG A 486 4.81 -6.42 4.76
N PRO A 487 3.93 -6.69 3.75
CA PRO A 487 4.03 -6.09 2.43
C PRO A 487 3.88 -4.57 2.48
N ALA A 488 4.73 -3.85 1.75
CA ALA A 488 4.73 -2.39 1.72
C ALA A 488 3.40 -1.79 1.25
N GLY A 489 2.71 -2.46 0.32
CA GLY A 489 1.41 -2.02 -0.19
C GLY A 489 0.25 -2.07 0.82
N THR A 490 0.45 -2.73 1.97
CA THR A 490 -0.55 -2.81 3.05
C THR A 490 -0.34 -1.76 4.16
N LEU A 491 0.72 -0.97 4.05
CA LEU A 491 1.03 0.09 5.02
C LEU A 491 0.09 1.29 4.82
N SER A 492 -0.33 1.89 5.92
CA SER A 492 -0.96 3.21 5.89
C SER A 492 0.05 4.28 5.43
N GLY A 493 -0.45 5.42 4.95
CA GLY A 493 0.42 6.54 4.56
C GLY A 493 1.36 6.98 5.68
N GLY A 494 0.86 7.10 6.90
CA GLY A 494 1.67 7.46 8.07
C GLY A 494 2.69 6.37 8.47
N GLU A 495 2.37 5.07 8.37
CA GLU A 495 3.34 4.00 8.59
C GLU A 495 4.49 4.05 7.59
N ALA A 496 4.17 4.21 6.30
CA ALA A 496 5.17 4.31 5.24
C ALA A 496 6.09 5.54 5.41
N GLN A 497 5.53 6.68 5.78
CA GLN A 497 6.26 7.92 6.04
C GLN A 497 7.22 7.75 7.24
N ARG A 498 6.78 7.15 8.34
CA ARG A 498 7.62 6.88 9.52
C ARG A 498 8.74 5.88 9.24
N ILE A 499 8.50 4.87 8.40
CA ILE A 499 9.55 3.96 7.93
C ILE A 499 10.64 4.74 7.20
N ARG A 500 10.27 5.67 6.29
CA ARG A 500 11.23 6.51 5.59
C ARG A 500 12.00 7.41 6.56
N LEU A 501 11.29 8.03 7.51
CA LEU A 501 11.92 8.86 8.54
C LEU A 501 12.96 8.05 9.33
N ALA A 502 12.60 6.85 9.81
CA ALA A 502 13.50 5.95 10.52
C ALA A 502 14.72 5.57 9.67
N THR A 503 14.55 5.31 8.37
CA THR A 503 15.64 4.98 7.45
C THR A 503 16.58 6.18 7.25
N GLN A 504 16.05 7.39 7.13
CA GLN A 504 16.85 8.62 6.99
C GLN A 504 17.65 8.95 8.26
N ILE A 505 17.05 8.79 9.44
CA ILE A 505 17.76 8.94 10.71
C ILE A 505 18.90 7.92 10.81
N GLY A 506 18.63 6.69 10.39
CA GLY A 506 19.61 5.61 10.34
C GLY A 506 20.83 5.88 9.46
N SER A 507 20.69 6.78 8.46
CA SER A 507 21.80 7.18 7.59
C SER A 507 22.85 8.03 8.30
N GLY A 508 22.51 8.65 9.46
CA GLY A 508 23.43 9.48 10.27
C GLY A 508 23.91 10.73 9.56
N LEU A 509 23.18 11.22 8.57
CA LEU A 509 23.53 12.44 7.81
C LEU A 509 23.45 13.67 8.71
N VAL A 510 24.38 14.60 8.54
CA VAL A 510 24.52 15.84 9.29
C VAL A 510 24.55 17.00 8.31
N GLY A 511 23.99 18.15 8.72
CA GLY A 511 23.94 19.35 7.87
C GLY A 511 22.95 19.23 6.70
N VAL A 512 21.94 18.40 6.82
CA VAL A 512 20.88 18.18 5.81
C VAL A 512 19.65 19.00 6.15
N LEU A 513 18.94 19.46 5.12
CA LEU A 513 17.62 20.05 5.25
C LEU A 513 16.55 18.94 5.03
N TYR A 514 15.83 18.60 6.09
CA TYR A 514 14.69 17.68 6.00
C TYR A 514 13.40 18.49 5.87
N VAL A 515 12.58 18.12 4.89
CA VAL A 515 11.23 18.70 4.70
C VAL A 515 10.21 17.59 4.86
N LEU A 516 9.34 17.70 5.88
CA LEU A 516 8.35 16.68 6.26
C LEU A 516 6.93 17.21 6.08
N ASP A 517 6.05 16.39 5.51
CA ASP A 517 4.63 16.72 5.32
C ASP A 517 3.79 15.96 6.35
N GLU A 518 3.28 16.68 7.34
CA GLU A 518 2.36 16.20 8.38
C GLU A 518 2.75 14.82 8.97
N PRO A 519 3.95 14.68 9.56
CA PRO A 519 4.43 13.39 10.04
C PRO A 519 3.65 12.81 11.22
N SER A 520 2.82 13.62 11.90
CA SER A 520 1.95 13.19 13.00
C SER A 520 0.66 12.49 12.54
N ILE A 521 0.41 12.40 11.23
CA ILE A 521 -0.82 11.82 10.67
C ILE A 521 -1.05 10.39 11.15
N GLY A 522 -2.31 10.11 11.57
CA GLY A 522 -2.74 8.77 12.02
C GLY A 522 -2.06 8.30 13.31
N LEU A 523 -1.42 9.22 14.05
CA LEU A 523 -0.80 8.92 15.33
C LEU A 523 -1.74 9.19 16.51
N HIS A 524 -1.75 8.23 17.42
CA HIS A 524 -2.25 8.50 18.76
C HIS A 524 -1.29 9.47 19.49
N GLN A 525 -1.80 10.31 20.39
CA GLN A 525 -1.00 11.31 21.12
C GLN A 525 0.24 10.72 21.83
N ARG A 526 0.14 9.50 22.34
CA ARG A 526 1.27 8.78 22.92
C ARG A 526 2.40 8.54 21.90
N ASP A 527 2.02 8.16 20.67
CA ASP A 527 3.00 7.83 19.63
C ASP A 527 3.56 9.12 19.01
N ASN A 528 2.77 10.20 19.00
CA ASN A 528 3.21 11.52 18.55
C ASN A 528 4.36 12.08 19.39
N ARG A 529 4.35 11.89 20.72
CA ARG A 529 5.47 12.29 21.59
C ARG A 529 6.78 11.63 21.19
N ARG A 530 6.76 10.32 20.90
CA ARG A 530 7.95 9.60 20.42
C ARG A 530 8.47 10.17 19.09
N LEU A 531 7.55 10.53 18.18
CA LEU A 531 7.90 11.18 16.93
C LEU A 531 8.60 12.53 17.19
N ILE A 532 8.05 13.38 18.05
CA ILE A 532 8.62 14.69 18.40
C ILE A 532 10.02 14.52 19.00
N GLU A 533 10.21 13.59 19.92
CA GLU A 533 11.53 13.25 20.50
C GLU A 533 12.52 12.84 19.40
N THR A 534 12.05 12.09 18.42
CA THR A 534 12.85 11.64 17.28
C THR A 534 13.26 12.80 16.37
N LEU A 535 12.33 13.72 16.06
CA LEU A 535 12.60 14.93 15.28
C LEU A 535 13.58 15.86 16.01
N THR A 536 13.42 16.03 17.32
CA THR A 536 14.32 16.82 18.17
C THR A 536 15.73 16.22 18.14
N ARG A 537 15.86 14.90 18.26
CA ARG A 537 17.16 14.23 18.15
C ARG A 537 17.82 14.43 16.77
N LEU A 538 17.01 14.38 15.68
CA LEU A 538 17.52 14.61 14.34
C LEU A 538 18.02 16.05 14.15
N ARG A 539 17.33 17.05 14.74
CA ARG A 539 17.79 18.43 14.84
C ARG A 539 19.11 18.54 15.60
N ASP A 540 19.20 17.91 16.77
CA ASP A 540 20.37 17.98 17.66
C ASP A 540 21.63 17.34 17.04
N LEU A 541 21.47 16.56 15.98
CA LEU A 541 22.58 16.10 15.15
C LEU A 541 23.14 17.19 14.20
N GLY A 542 22.60 18.41 14.22
CA GLY A 542 23.03 19.51 13.36
C GLY A 542 22.30 19.54 12.00
N ASN A 543 21.02 19.15 11.98
CA ASN A 543 20.17 19.20 10.80
C ASN A 543 19.11 20.30 10.94
N THR A 544 18.68 20.86 9.80
CA THR A 544 17.55 21.77 9.74
C THR A 544 16.31 20.98 9.33
N LEU A 545 15.23 21.12 10.11
CA LEU A 545 13.96 20.44 9.84
C LEU A 545 12.88 21.48 9.54
N ILE A 546 12.23 21.37 8.39
CA ILE A 546 11.00 22.11 8.08
C ILE A 546 9.86 21.08 8.10
N VAL A 547 8.91 21.29 9.00
CA VAL A 547 7.77 20.38 9.19
C VAL A 547 6.48 21.16 8.93
N VAL A 548 5.71 20.71 7.95
CA VAL A 548 4.34 21.21 7.74
C VAL A 548 3.45 20.47 8.75
N GLU A 549 2.84 21.19 9.70
CA GLU A 549 2.10 20.56 10.80
C GLU A 549 0.92 21.37 11.32
N HIS A 550 -0.04 20.63 11.90
CA HIS A 550 -1.22 21.15 12.55
C HIS A 550 -1.37 20.67 14.01
N ASP A 551 -0.52 19.77 14.46
CA ASP A 551 -0.55 19.22 15.82
C ASP A 551 -0.03 20.26 16.85
N GLU A 552 -0.81 20.46 17.93
CA GLU A 552 -0.47 21.44 18.97
C GLU A 552 0.86 21.15 19.66
N GLU A 553 1.16 19.87 19.97
CA GLU A 553 2.37 19.48 20.71
C GLU A 553 3.62 19.68 19.86
N THR A 554 3.54 19.40 18.57
CA THR A 554 4.61 19.65 17.59
C THR A 554 4.87 21.14 17.42
N ILE A 555 3.81 21.96 17.23
CA ILE A 555 3.94 23.43 17.11
C ILE A 555 4.56 24.02 18.38
N ARG A 556 4.18 23.54 19.57
CA ARG A 556 4.70 24.01 20.85
C ARG A 556 6.17 23.68 21.07
N THR A 557 6.64 22.55 20.52
CA THR A 557 8.02 22.06 20.67
C THR A 557 8.97 22.68 19.64
N ALA A 558 8.45 23.33 18.61
CA ALA A 558 9.25 23.94 17.56
C ALA A 558 10.15 25.08 18.10
N ASP A 559 11.36 25.16 17.57
CA ASP A 559 12.28 26.28 17.82
C ASP A 559 11.83 27.54 17.09
N TRP A 560 11.17 27.37 15.92
CA TRP A 560 10.67 28.44 15.08
C TRP A 560 9.35 28.04 14.41
N VAL A 561 8.40 28.96 14.37
CA VAL A 561 7.09 28.74 13.74
C VAL A 561 6.83 29.78 12.65
N VAL A 562 6.35 29.32 11.51
CA VAL A 562 5.88 30.17 10.42
C VAL A 562 4.39 29.88 10.18
N ASP A 563 3.55 30.85 10.49
CA ASP A 563 2.11 30.78 10.24
C ASP A 563 1.78 31.44 8.90
N ILE A 564 1.19 30.65 7.99
CA ILE A 564 0.89 31.08 6.61
C ILE A 564 -0.62 31.22 6.46
N GLY A 565 -1.05 32.38 6.01
CA GLY A 565 -2.46 32.73 5.91
C GLY A 565 -2.69 34.07 5.21
N PRO A 566 -3.63 34.90 5.72
CA PRO A 566 -4.59 34.60 6.80
C PRO A 566 -5.76 33.68 6.40
N GLY A 567 -5.99 33.46 5.10
CA GLY A 567 -7.02 32.59 4.53
C GLY A 567 -6.44 31.42 3.76
N ALA A 568 -7.28 30.79 2.95
CA ALA A 568 -6.93 29.69 2.04
C ALA A 568 -6.99 30.18 0.58
N GLY A 569 -6.34 29.47 -0.35
CA GLY A 569 -6.35 29.80 -1.78
C GLY A 569 -5.91 31.23 -2.07
N GLU A 570 -6.71 31.99 -2.80
CA GLU A 570 -6.42 33.39 -3.16
C GLU A 570 -6.36 34.32 -1.96
N HIS A 571 -6.96 33.97 -0.83
CA HIS A 571 -6.92 34.73 0.42
C HIS A 571 -5.74 34.38 1.32
N GLY A 572 -4.95 33.36 0.94
CA GLY A 572 -3.74 32.92 1.63
C GLY A 572 -2.45 33.46 1.04
N GLY A 573 -1.39 32.70 1.17
CA GLY A 573 -0.09 32.92 0.54
C GLY A 573 0.76 34.03 1.16
N ARG A 574 0.48 34.49 2.40
CA ARG A 574 1.26 35.45 3.14
C ARG A 574 1.75 34.91 4.46
N VAL A 575 2.89 35.34 4.92
CA VAL A 575 3.38 35.05 6.27
C VAL A 575 2.66 35.98 7.25
N VAL A 576 1.92 35.36 8.19
CA VAL A 576 1.21 36.09 9.26
C VAL A 576 2.12 36.27 10.48
N VAL A 577 2.85 35.19 10.83
CA VAL A 577 3.84 35.21 11.92
C VAL A 577 5.05 34.40 11.48
N SER A 578 6.24 34.88 11.79
CA SER A 578 7.51 34.13 11.69
C SER A 578 8.34 34.43 12.92
N GLY A 579 8.42 33.46 13.85
CA GLY A 579 9.08 33.65 15.15
C GLY A 579 8.86 32.51 16.13
N SER A 580 8.93 32.79 17.41
CA SER A 580 8.74 31.83 18.48
C SER A 580 7.26 31.44 18.65
N TYR A 581 7.03 30.37 19.42
CA TYR A 581 5.67 29.96 19.82
C TYR A 581 4.93 31.09 20.59
N GLU A 582 5.64 31.83 21.43
CA GLU A 582 5.09 32.94 22.20
C GLU A 582 4.62 34.07 21.29
N GLU A 583 5.36 34.38 20.23
CA GLU A 583 4.95 35.38 19.23
C GLU A 583 3.73 34.95 18.45
N LEU A 584 3.64 33.66 18.11
CA LEU A 584 2.47 33.06 17.46
C LEU A 584 1.20 33.24 18.32
N ILE A 585 1.22 32.84 19.59
CA ILE A 585 0.05 32.92 20.48
C ILE A 585 -0.33 34.39 20.83
N ALA A 586 0.63 35.30 20.81
CA ALA A 586 0.42 36.75 21.04
C ALA A 586 -0.23 37.45 19.83
N SER A 587 -0.04 36.93 18.62
CA SER A 587 -0.56 37.54 17.40
C SER A 587 -2.10 37.55 17.40
N LYS A 588 -2.66 38.72 17.02
CA LYS A 588 -4.12 38.90 16.87
C LYS A 588 -4.62 38.42 15.50
N GLU A 589 -3.76 38.39 14.51
CA GLU A 589 -4.08 38.07 13.12
C GLU A 589 -3.99 36.56 12.87
N SER A 590 -3.18 35.85 13.65
CA SER A 590 -3.02 34.40 13.53
C SER A 590 -4.26 33.64 14.04
N ILE A 591 -4.89 32.89 13.14
CA ILE A 591 -5.98 31.97 13.48
C ILE A 591 -5.42 30.80 14.29
N THR A 592 -4.28 30.26 13.90
CA THR A 592 -3.55 29.21 14.63
C THR A 592 -3.26 29.67 16.05
N GLY A 593 -2.68 30.85 16.21
CA GLY A 593 -2.39 31.46 17.52
C GLY A 593 -3.65 31.71 18.36
N ALA A 594 -4.80 31.97 17.72
CA ALA A 594 -6.06 32.13 18.44
C ALA A 594 -6.56 30.82 19.05
N TYR A 595 -6.39 29.68 18.35
CA TYR A 595 -6.72 28.35 18.90
C TYR A 595 -5.73 27.92 19.99
N LEU A 596 -4.45 28.04 19.76
CA LEU A 596 -3.40 27.64 20.72
C LEU A 596 -3.41 28.47 22.01
N SER A 597 -3.82 29.75 21.94
CA SER A 597 -3.99 30.62 23.11
C SER A 597 -5.32 30.42 23.86
N GLY A 598 -6.24 29.61 23.30
CA GLY A 598 -7.59 29.44 23.85
C GLY A 598 -8.56 30.61 23.60
N ARG A 599 -8.17 31.60 22.77
CA ARG A 599 -9.09 32.69 22.33
C ARG A 599 -10.19 32.15 21.40
N ARG A 600 -9.91 31.08 20.66
CA ARG A 600 -10.88 30.23 19.95
C ARG A 600 -10.72 28.81 20.45
N ALA A 601 -11.81 28.04 20.47
CA ALA A 601 -11.79 26.64 20.84
C ALA A 601 -12.94 25.91 20.14
N ILE A 602 -12.74 24.60 19.87
CA ILE A 602 -13.83 23.70 19.49
C ILE A 602 -14.59 23.34 20.78
N GLU A 603 -15.86 23.75 20.85
CA GLU A 603 -16.68 23.61 22.04
C GLU A 603 -17.11 22.15 22.25
N ILE A 604 -17.10 21.70 23.51
CA ILE A 604 -17.69 20.40 23.88
C ILE A 604 -19.22 20.54 23.83
N PRO A 605 -19.95 19.58 23.20
CA PRO A 605 -21.42 19.61 23.20
C PRO A 605 -21.98 19.68 24.61
N LYS A 606 -22.90 20.61 24.87
CA LYS A 606 -23.54 20.77 26.20
C LYS A 606 -24.33 19.55 26.62
N THR A 607 -24.94 18.86 25.68
CA THR A 607 -25.68 17.62 25.85
C THR A 607 -25.28 16.60 24.81
N ARG A 608 -25.02 15.38 25.22
CA ARG A 608 -24.76 14.26 24.33
C ARG A 608 -26.04 13.55 23.96
N ARG A 609 -26.11 13.00 22.76
CA ARG A 609 -27.23 12.18 22.33
C ARG A 609 -27.26 10.90 23.16
N PRO A 610 -28.45 10.48 23.66
CA PRO A 610 -28.55 9.34 24.55
C PRO A 610 -28.31 8.02 23.84
N PHE A 611 -27.68 7.08 24.51
CA PHE A 611 -27.58 5.69 24.08
C PHE A 611 -28.94 4.99 24.22
N ASP A 612 -29.45 4.39 23.15
CA ASP A 612 -30.64 3.54 23.14
C ASP A 612 -30.24 2.08 22.84
N ALA A 613 -30.30 1.23 23.83
CA ALA A 613 -30.01 -0.21 23.72
C ALA A 613 -30.91 -0.94 22.70
N LYS A 614 -32.07 -0.37 22.35
CA LYS A 614 -32.95 -0.94 21.30
C LYS A 614 -32.52 -0.54 19.90
N ARG A 615 -31.74 0.56 19.76
CA ARG A 615 -31.21 1.08 18.48
C ARG A 615 -29.70 0.96 18.42
N GLN A 616 -29.22 -0.26 18.28
CA GLN A 616 -27.79 -0.55 18.20
C GLN A 616 -27.48 -1.62 17.14
N LEU A 617 -26.27 -1.58 16.62
CA LEU A 617 -25.60 -2.69 15.95
C LEU A 617 -24.75 -3.43 16.98
N VAL A 618 -24.74 -4.77 16.91
CA VAL A 618 -23.85 -5.57 17.76
C VAL A 618 -23.00 -6.48 16.89
N ILE A 619 -21.69 -6.28 16.96
CA ILE A 619 -20.68 -7.14 16.35
C ILE A 619 -20.30 -8.19 17.38
N LYS A 620 -20.28 -9.47 16.99
CA LYS A 620 -19.88 -10.58 17.86
C LYS A 620 -18.81 -11.45 17.21
N GLY A 621 -17.81 -11.80 17.99
CA GLY A 621 -16.80 -12.76 17.58
C GLY A 621 -15.85 -12.27 16.50
N ALA A 622 -15.51 -10.99 16.50
CA ALA A 622 -14.56 -10.41 15.56
C ALA A 622 -13.13 -10.95 15.81
N LYS A 623 -12.53 -11.62 14.79
CA LYS A 623 -11.25 -12.35 14.91
C LYS A 623 -10.29 -12.08 13.75
N GLU A 624 -10.54 -11.09 12.92
CA GLU A 624 -9.67 -10.78 11.80
C GLU A 624 -8.39 -10.09 12.28
N ASN A 625 -7.27 -10.36 11.62
CA ASN A 625 -5.95 -9.83 11.94
C ASN A 625 -5.60 -10.03 13.43
N ASN A 626 -5.39 -8.93 14.18
CA ASN A 626 -5.03 -8.98 15.60
C ASN A 626 -6.22 -8.98 16.56
N LEU A 627 -7.47 -8.96 16.07
CA LEU A 627 -8.67 -8.94 16.93
C LEU A 627 -8.87 -10.23 17.73
N LYS A 628 -9.15 -10.09 19.02
CA LYS A 628 -9.24 -11.20 20.00
C LYS A 628 -10.69 -11.49 20.41
N ASP A 629 -11.48 -12.07 19.49
CA ASP A 629 -12.91 -12.43 19.74
C ASP A 629 -13.74 -11.24 20.26
N VAL A 630 -13.60 -10.09 19.61
CA VAL A 630 -14.21 -8.83 20.07
C VAL A 630 -15.73 -8.88 19.95
N GLU A 631 -16.39 -8.45 21.00
CA GLU A 631 -17.84 -8.13 21.04
C GLU A 631 -18.03 -6.66 21.36
N VAL A 632 -18.79 -5.92 20.54
CA VAL A 632 -19.02 -4.49 20.73
C VAL A 632 -20.39 -4.07 20.21
N ALA A 633 -21.06 -3.19 20.99
CA ALA A 633 -22.33 -2.56 20.62
C ALA A 633 -22.09 -1.12 20.15
N ILE A 634 -22.66 -0.75 19.03
CA ILE A 634 -22.54 0.55 18.39
C ILE A 634 -23.92 1.20 18.37
N PRO A 635 -24.13 2.34 19.07
CA PRO A 635 -25.40 3.05 19.06
C PRO A 635 -25.72 3.62 17.67
N LEU A 636 -26.98 3.52 17.26
CA LEU A 636 -27.48 4.12 16.02
C LEU A 636 -28.09 5.50 16.29
N GLY A 637 -27.93 6.42 15.33
CA GLY A 637 -28.37 7.82 15.47
C GLY A 637 -27.47 8.65 16.38
N ALA A 638 -26.19 8.27 16.49
CA ALA A 638 -25.18 8.92 17.32
C ALA A 638 -23.89 9.21 16.52
N PHE A 639 -23.08 10.10 17.06
CA PHE A 639 -21.70 10.33 16.61
C PHE A 639 -20.76 9.45 17.43
N VAL A 640 -20.22 8.42 16.81
CA VAL A 640 -19.39 7.39 17.45
C VAL A 640 -17.94 7.56 17.01
N ALA A 641 -17.02 7.67 17.98
CA ALA A 641 -15.59 7.68 17.71
C ALA A 641 -14.97 6.32 18.08
N VAL A 642 -14.24 5.70 17.14
CA VAL A 642 -13.41 4.52 17.38
C VAL A 642 -11.98 4.98 17.53
N THR A 643 -11.42 4.81 18.73
CA THR A 643 -10.15 5.38 19.16
C THR A 643 -9.17 4.29 19.59
N GLY A 644 -7.95 4.67 19.97
CA GLY A 644 -6.90 3.78 20.46
C GLY A 644 -5.58 3.95 19.77
N VAL A 645 -4.53 3.35 20.29
CA VAL A 645 -3.17 3.45 19.76
C VAL A 645 -3.04 2.91 18.33
N SER A 646 -1.98 3.31 17.62
CA SER A 646 -1.70 2.82 16.28
C SER A 646 -1.57 1.30 16.28
N GLY A 647 -2.15 0.61 15.27
CA GLY A 647 -2.14 -0.86 15.19
C GLY A 647 -3.04 -1.60 16.18
N SER A 648 -3.92 -0.93 16.95
CA SER A 648 -4.80 -1.58 17.93
C SER A 648 -5.97 -2.38 17.31
N GLY A 649 -6.18 -2.32 15.99
CA GLY A 649 -7.23 -3.07 15.29
C GLY A 649 -8.47 -2.26 14.93
N LYS A 650 -8.44 -0.92 15.04
CA LYS A 650 -9.56 -0.02 14.69
C LYS A 650 -10.06 -0.22 13.27
N SER A 651 -9.18 -0.10 12.28
CA SER A 651 -9.54 -0.23 10.86
C SER A 651 -10.03 -1.65 10.54
N THR A 652 -9.44 -2.68 11.17
CA THR A 652 -9.92 -4.06 11.04
C THR A 652 -11.35 -4.22 11.53
N LEU A 653 -11.69 -3.66 12.69
CA LEU A 653 -13.05 -3.73 13.24
C LEU A 653 -14.03 -2.96 12.38
N VAL A 654 -13.69 -1.74 11.96
CA VAL A 654 -14.61 -0.81 11.31
C VAL A 654 -14.65 -1.02 9.78
N ASN A 655 -13.50 -1.11 9.11
CA ASN A 655 -13.44 -1.22 7.65
C ASN A 655 -13.58 -2.67 7.18
N ASP A 656 -12.74 -3.60 7.70
CA ASP A 656 -12.69 -4.96 7.20
C ASP A 656 -13.92 -5.78 7.63
N ILE A 657 -14.47 -5.56 8.83
CA ILE A 657 -15.59 -6.33 9.35
C ILE A 657 -16.92 -5.56 9.19
N LEU A 658 -17.05 -4.41 9.86
CA LEU A 658 -18.34 -3.70 9.92
C LEU A 658 -18.75 -3.19 8.54
N TYR A 659 -17.92 -2.33 7.93
CA TYR A 659 -18.25 -1.74 6.62
C TYR A 659 -18.44 -2.82 5.55
N SER A 660 -17.50 -3.79 5.44
CA SER A 660 -17.57 -4.83 4.40
C SER A 660 -18.86 -5.66 4.52
N THR A 661 -19.26 -6.03 5.75
CA THR A 661 -20.53 -6.76 5.99
C THR A 661 -21.76 -5.90 5.64
N LEU A 662 -21.77 -4.63 6.06
CA LEU A 662 -22.89 -3.72 5.77
C LEU A 662 -22.98 -3.41 4.27
N ALA A 663 -21.86 -3.18 3.59
CA ALA A 663 -21.81 -2.91 2.17
C ALA A 663 -22.40 -4.07 1.35
N ASN A 664 -22.07 -5.31 1.72
CA ASN A 664 -22.64 -6.49 1.08
C ASN A 664 -24.17 -6.57 1.28
N LYS A 665 -24.65 -6.38 2.51
CA LYS A 665 -26.07 -6.57 2.85
C LYS A 665 -26.97 -5.39 2.41
N LEU A 666 -26.45 -4.16 2.47
CA LEU A 666 -27.24 -2.96 2.22
C LEU A 666 -27.03 -2.38 0.82
N ASN A 667 -25.81 -2.43 0.31
CA ASN A 667 -25.46 -1.82 -0.98
C ASN A 667 -25.26 -2.85 -2.09
N GLY A 668 -25.35 -4.18 -1.80
CA GLY A 668 -25.08 -5.25 -2.78
C GLY A 668 -23.62 -5.29 -3.25
N ALA A 669 -22.69 -4.84 -2.40
CA ALA A 669 -21.26 -4.95 -2.67
C ALA A 669 -20.82 -6.44 -2.60
N ARG A 670 -19.62 -6.71 -3.11
CA ARG A 670 -19.02 -8.06 -3.15
C ARG A 670 -17.63 -7.98 -2.54
N ILE A 671 -17.59 -7.68 -1.23
CA ILE A 671 -16.35 -7.54 -0.47
C ILE A 671 -16.30 -8.69 0.51
N VAL A 672 -15.14 -9.34 0.67
CA VAL A 672 -14.98 -10.38 1.69
C VAL A 672 -14.89 -9.72 3.05
N PRO A 673 -15.85 -9.96 3.96
CA PRO A 673 -15.76 -9.42 5.31
C PRO A 673 -14.67 -10.13 6.11
N GLY A 674 -14.00 -9.40 6.99
CA GLY A 674 -13.09 -10.01 7.96
C GLY A 674 -13.80 -11.02 8.87
N ARG A 675 -13.06 -11.98 9.40
CA ARG A 675 -13.59 -13.11 10.21
C ARG A 675 -14.32 -12.61 11.46
N HIS A 676 -15.61 -12.92 11.54
CA HIS A 676 -16.49 -12.64 12.66
C HIS A 676 -17.62 -13.66 12.74
N LYS A 677 -18.33 -13.72 13.87
CA LYS A 677 -19.45 -14.66 14.01
C LYS A 677 -20.74 -14.06 13.43
N THR A 678 -21.17 -12.91 13.91
CA THR A 678 -22.42 -12.27 13.47
C THR A 678 -22.40 -10.77 13.69
N ILE A 679 -23.17 -10.04 12.86
CA ILE A 679 -23.57 -8.65 13.12
C ILE A 679 -25.10 -8.59 13.13
N THR A 680 -25.67 -8.09 14.23
CA THR A 680 -27.12 -7.95 14.40
C THR A 680 -27.55 -6.49 14.42
N GLY A 681 -28.81 -6.19 14.09
CA GLY A 681 -29.36 -4.83 14.04
C GLY A 681 -29.25 -4.16 12.67
N ILE A 682 -28.78 -4.87 11.63
CA ILE A 682 -28.59 -4.34 10.25
C ILE A 682 -29.93 -3.93 9.65
N GLU A 683 -31.02 -4.59 9.99
CA GLU A 683 -32.37 -4.31 9.53
C GLU A 683 -32.88 -2.89 9.87
N LYS A 684 -32.19 -2.20 10.78
CA LYS A 684 -32.51 -0.80 11.17
C LYS A 684 -31.89 0.23 10.23
N LEU A 685 -30.99 -0.21 9.33
CA LEU A 685 -30.29 0.61 8.39
C LEU A 685 -30.79 0.35 6.97
N ASP A 686 -30.61 1.34 6.08
CA ASP A 686 -30.95 1.23 4.66
C ASP A 686 -29.75 1.41 3.74
N LYS A 687 -28.68 2.03 4.22
CA LYS A 687 -27.49 2.31 3.40
C LYS A 687 -26.24 2.44 4.30
N VAL A 688 -25.10 2.02 3.80
CA VAL A 688 -23.78 2.37 4.33
C VAL A 688 -23.01 3.22 3.34
N VAL A 689 -22.33 4.25 3.85
CA VAL A 689 -21.45 5.13 3.08
C VAL A 689 -20.06 5.07 3.71
N HIS A 690 -19.06 4.76 2.91
CA HIS A 690 -17.67 4.78 3.34
C HIS A 690 -16.95 5.98 2.74
N VAL A 691 -16.25 6.74 3.56
CA VAL A 691 -15.51 7.93 3.17
C VAL A 691 -14.05 7.76 3.61
N ASP A 692 -13.23 7.31 2.70
CA ASP A 692 -11.80 7.07 2.87
C ASP A 692 -10.95 8.15 2.19
N GLN A 693 -9.64 8.10 2.41
CA GLN A 693 -8.65 9.03 1.84
C GLN A 693 -8.25 8.69 0.40
N SER A 694 -8.84 7.67 -0.23
CA SER A 694 -8.51 7.32 -1.62
C SER A 694 -8.88 8.46 -2.59
N PRO A 695 -8.13 8.65 -3.68
CA PRO A 695 -8.42 9.68 -4.67
C PRO A 695 -9.85 9.56 -5.24
N ILE A 696 -10.47 10.69 -5.60
CA ILE A 696 -11.78 10.72 -6.29
C ILE A 696 -11.71 10.25 -7.75
N GLY A 697 -10.52 9.93 -8.24
CA GLY A 697 -10.25 9.36 -9.56
C GLY A 697 -8.75 9.26 -9.80
N ARG A 698 -8.37 8.38 -10.73
CA ARG A 698 -6.95 8.10 -11.06
C ARG A 698 -6.42 8.94 -12.23
N THR A 699 -7.29 9.65 -12.93
CA THR A 699 -6.94 10.40 -14.14
C THR A 699 -7.12 11.91 -13.95
N PRO A 700 -6.40 12.75 -14.71
CA PRO A 700 -6.60 14.20 -14.69
C PRO A 700 -8.01 14.67 -15.07
N ARG A 701 -8.83 13.81 -15.70
CA ARG A 701 -10.24 14.11 -16.07
C ARG A 701 -11.17 14.09 -14.87
N SER A 702 -10.84 13.35 -13.82
CA SER A 702 -11.61 13.39 -12.59
C SER A 702 -11.31 14.68 -11.83
N ASN A 703 -12.34 15.36 -11.36
CA ASN A 703 -12.23 16.61 -10.60
C ASN A 703 -13.45 16.79 -9.68
N PRO A 704 -13.44 17.73 -8.75
CA PRO A 704 -14.57 17.99 -7.85
C PRO A 704 -15.91 18.21 -8.57
N ALA A 705 -15.92 18.92 -9.71
CA ALA A 705 -17.14 19.20 -10.47
C ALA A 705 -17.75 17.93 -11.07
N THR A 706 -16.93 17.04 -11.64
CA THR A 706 -17.39 15.77 -12.23
C THR A 706 -17.82 14.78 -11.16
N TYR A 707 -17.07 14.66 -10.08
CA TYR A 707 -17.36 13.69 -9.01
C TYR A 707 -18.68 14.00 -8.27
N THR A 708 -18.93 15.28 -7.98
CA THR A 708 -20.19 15.72 -7.34
C THR A 708 -21.38 15.72 -8.27
N GLY A 709 -21.16 15.62 -9.58
CA GLY A 709 -22.21 15.72 -10.60
C GLY A 709 -22.70 17.15 -10.89
N VAL A 710 -22.10 18.17 -10.29
CA VAL A 710 -22.45 19.57 -10.61
C VAL A 710 -22.08 19.95 -12.03
N PHE A 711 -21.04 19.32 -12.58
CA PHE A 711 -20.60 19.57 -13.94
C PHE A 711 -21.66 19.27 -15.01
N ASP A 712 -22.49 18.26 -14.80
CA ASP A 712 -23.60 17.93 -15.72
C ASP A 712 -24.61 19.06 -15.80
N LYS A 713 -24.87 19.73 -14.67
CA LYS A 713 -25.80 20.89 -14.62
C LYS A 713 -25.17 22.14 -15.23
N ILE A 714 -23.86 22.34 -15.06
CA ILE A 714 -23.10 23.43 -15.69
C ILE A 714 -23.10 23.23 -17.22
N ARG A 715 -22.81 22.02 -17.70
CA ARG A 715 -22.84 21.70 -19.14
C ARG A 715 -24.23 21.93 -19.76
N PHE A 716 -25.29 21.52 -19.05
CA PHE A 716 -26.65 21.79 -19.47
C PHE A 716 -26.90 23.30 -19.57
N LEU A 717 -26.52 24.07 -18.57
CA LEU A 717 -26.69 25.53 -18.57
C LEU A 717 -25.97 26.20 -19.77
N PHE A 718 -24.74 25.77 -20.07
CA PHE A 718 -24.02 26.28 -21.24
C PHE A 718 -24.70 25.91 -22.55
N SER A 719 -25.33 24.72 -22.69
CA SER A 719 -26.09 24.34 -23.88
C SER A 719 -27.39 25.15 -24.08
N GLU A 720 -27.89 25.75 -23.01
CA GLU A 720 -29.08 26.61 -23.05
C GLU A 720 -28.77 28.06 -23.41
N THR A 721 -27.49 28.47 -23.50
CA THR A 721 -27.11 29.82 -23.92
C THR A 721 -27.50 30.10 -25.37
N THR A 722 -27.75 31.39 -25.68
CA THR A 722 -28.14 31.82 -27.05
C THR A 722 -27.07 31.41 -28.07
N GLU A 723 -25.79 31.61 -27.75
CA GLU A 723 -24.68 31.26 -28.65
C GLU A 723 -24.62 29.75 -28.94
N ALA A 724 -24.80 28.91 -27.91
CA ALA A 724 -24.82 27.46 -28.08
C ALA A 724 -25.99 27.00 -28.95
N LYS A 725 -27.19 27.56 -28.74
CA LYS A 725 -28.39 27.26 -29.54
C LYS A 725 -28.23 27.64 -31.00
N ILE A 726 -27.69 28.82 -31.30
CA ILE A 726 -27.42 29.31 -32.68
C ILE A 726 -26.47 28.34 -33.40
N ARG A 727 -25.48 27.81 -32.70
CA ARG A 727 -24.48 26.87 -33.26
C ARG A 727 -24.94 25.41 -33.24
N GLY A 728 -26.11 25.11 -32.66
CA GLY A 728 -26.61 23.74 -32.51
C GLY A 728 -25.81 22.89 -31.50
N TYR A 729 -25.15 23.52 -30.56
CA TYR A 729 -24.32 22.83 -29.56
C TYR A 729 -25.20 22.25 -28.45
N GLN A 730 -25.13 20.95 -28.30
CA GLN A 730 -25.81 20.19 -27.24
C GLN A 730 -24.90 20.03 -26.02
N GLN A 731 -25.44 19.56 -24.90
CA GLN A 731 -24.72 19.32 -23.64
C GLN A 731 -23.42 18.50 -23.80
N GLY A 732 -23.40 17.55 -24.76
CA GLY A 732 -22.20 16.72 -25.05
C GLY A 732 -21.02 17.54 -25.56
N ARG A 733 -21.27 18.68 -26.27
CA ARG A 733 -20.20 19.57 -26.76
C ARG A 733 -19.36 20.16 -25.64
N PHE A 734 -19.99 20.41 -24.50
CA PHE A 734 -19.35 20.97 -23.30
C PHE A 734 -18.72 19.92 -22.39
N SER A 735 -18.55 18.67 -22.89
CA SER A 735 -17.85 17.60 -22.17
C SER A 735 -16.41 17.45 -22.68
N PHE A 736 -15.44 17.55 -21.80
CA PHE A 736 -14.03 17.26 -22.14
C PHE A 736 -13.74 15.74 -22.31
N ASN A 737 -14.70 14.87 -22.00
CA ASN A 737 -14.60 13.42 -22.22
C ASN A 737 -15.10 12.95 -23.58
N VAL A 738 -15.86 13.78 -24.30
CA VAL A 738 -16.53 13.43 -25.56
C VAL A 738 -15.88 14.16 -26.72
N LYS A 739 -15.66 13.43 -27.83
CA LYS A 739 -15.16 14.03 -29.09
C LYS A 739 -16.06 15.15 -29.58
N GLY A 740 -15.47 16.16 -30.21
CA GLY A 740 -16.15 17.29 -30.83
C GLY A 740 -16.00 18.60 -30.07
N GLY A 741 -16.03 18.62 -28.74
CA GLY A 741 -15.82 19.84 -27.94
C GLY A 741 -14.50 19.91 -27.22
N ARG A 742 -13.84 18.79 -27.01
CA ARG A 742 -12.56 18.70 -26.29
C ARG A 742 -11.37 19.05 -27.19
N CYS A 743 -10.26 19.42 -26.56
CA CYS A 743 -8.97 19.46 -27.24
C CYS A 743 -8.54 18.03 -27.61
N GLU A 744 -8.33 17.76 -28.91
CA GLU A 744 -7.97 16.41 -29.35
C GLU A 744 -6.49 16.08 -29.11
N ASN A 745 -5.61 17.08 -28.92
CA ASN A 745 -4.20 16.86 -28.61
C ASN A 745 -4.01 16.20 -27.24
N CYS A 746 -4.60 16.78 -26.19
CA CYS A 746 -4.58 16.20 -24.84
C CYS A 746 -5.81 15.31 -24.56
N THR A 747 -6.65 15.07 -25.56
CA THR A 747 -7.91 14.30 -25.43
C THR A 747 -8.83 14.74 -24.28
N GLY A 748 -8.71 16.02 -23.85
CA GLY A 748 -9.49 16.62 -22.77
C GLY A 748 -8.84 16.57 -21.37
N ASP A 749 -7.63 16.05 -21.24
CA ASP A 749 -6.90 16.00 -19.97
C ASP A 749 -6.41 17.38 -19.52
N GLY A 750 -6.18 18.30 -20.49
CA GLY A 750 -5.57 19.61 -20.23
C GLY A 750 -4.05 19.55 -20.06
N THR A 751 -3.52 18.38 -19.81
CA THR A 751 -2.10 18.10 -19.61
C THR A 751 -1.67 16.94 -20.51
N ILE A 752 -0.36 16.84 -20.78
CA ILE A 752 0.29 15.72 -21.41
C ILE A 752 1.11 15.01 -20.34
N THR A 753 0.93 13.71 -20.19
CA THR A 753 1.69 12.89 -19.26
C THR A 753 3.00 12.48 -19.92
N ILE A 754 4.11 12.77 -19.26
CA ILE A 754 5.43 12.27 -19.62
C ILE A 754 5.77 11.15 -18.65
N GLU A 755 5.74 9.92 -19.17
CA GLU A 755 6.08 8.72 -18.37
C GLU A 755 7.59 8.70 -18.08
N MET A 756 7.93 8.63 -16.81
CA MET A 756 9.31 8.57 -16.32
C MET A 756 9.57 7.18 -15.71
N ASN A 757 10.36 6.33 -16.40
CA ASN A 757 10.56 4.91 -16.06
C ASN A 757 10.95 4.62 -14.60
N PHE A 758 11.57 5.54 -13.89
CA PHE A 758 12.06 5.37 -12.51
C PHE A 758 11.63 6.49 -11.55
N LEU A 759 10.92 7.50 -12.04
CA LEU A 759 10.42 8.66 -11.29
C LEU A 759 8.89 8.75 -11.47
N PRO A 760 8.19 9.49 -10.62
CA PRO A 760 6.78 9.79 -10.83
C PRO A 760 6.55 10.47 -12.19
N ASP A 761 5.44 10.16 -12.84
CA ASP A 761 5.04 10.79 -14.10
C ASP A 761 4.91 12.30 -13.96
N VAL A 762 5.39 13.03 -14.97
CA VAL A 762 5.30 14.50 -15.02
C VAL A 762 4.12 14.90 -15.89
N TYR A 763 3.31 15.82 -15.39
CA TYR A 763 2.15 16.37 -16.09
C TYR A 763 2.48 17.79 -16.58
N VAL A 764 2.59 17.97 -17.90
CA VAL A 764 2.89 19.27 -18.52
C VAL A 764 1.61 19.84 -19.15
N PRO A 765 1.30 21.14 -19.02
CA PRO A 765 0.16 21.75 -19.69
C PRO A 765 0.20 21.50 -21.20
N CYS A 766 -0.94 21.18 -21.80
CA CYS A 766 -1.03 20.95 -23.24
C CYS A 766 -0.73 22.25 -24.01
N GLU A 767 0.21 22.22 -24.94
CA GLU A 767 0.66 23.36 -25.73
C GLU A 767 -0.44 23.98 -26.61
N ILE A 768 -1.48 23.21 -27.00
CA ILE A 768 -2.57 23.67 -27.86
C ILE A 768 -3.67 24.35 -27.06
N CYS A 769 -4.12 23.75 -25.96
CA CYS A 769 -5.21 24.30 -25.18
C CYS A 769 -4.78 25.02 -23.91
N HIS A 770 -3.48 25.04 -23.58
CA HIS A 770 -2.90 25.69 -22.41
C HIS A 770 -3.63 25.36 -21.11
N GLY A 771 -4.04 24.08 -20.95
CA GLY A 771 -4.78 23.61 -19.77
C GLY A 771 -6.31 23.75 -19.87
N ALA A 772 -6.85 24.47 -20.86
CA ALA A 772 -8.29 24.73 -20.99
C ALA A 772 -9.14 23.50 -21.29
N ARG A 773 -8.58 22.36 -21.71
CA ARG A 773 -9.25 21.07 -22.01
C ARG A 773 -10.16 21.04 -23.26
N TYR A 774 -10.57 22.18 -23.77
CA TYR A 774 -11.51 22.34 -24.88
C TYR A 774 -10.86 22.87 -26.14
N ASN A 775 -11.51 22.68 -27.27
CA ASN A 775 -11.14 23.33 -28.52
C ASN A 775 -11.62 24.80 -28.55
N ARG A 776 -11.02 25.58 -29.43
CA ARG A 776 -11.28 27.04 -29.55
C ARG A 776 -12.76 27.35 -29.76
N GLU A 777 -13.46 26.60 -30.61
CA GLU A 777 -14.85 26.84 -30.97
C GLU A 777 -15.80 26.64 -29.79
N THR A 778 -15.51 25.67 -28.88
CA THR A 778 -16.30 25.48 -27.66
C THR A 778 -16.08 26.62 -26.66
N LEU A 779 -14.86 27.16 -26.61
CA LEU A 779 -14.50 28.29 -25.73
C LEU A 779 -15.08 29.66 -26.21
N GLU A 780 -15.64 29.76 -27.43
CA GLU A 780 -16.34 30.96 -27.88
C GLU A 780 -17.73 31.12 -27.25
N VAL A 781 -18.29 30.08 -26.62
CA VAL A 781 -19.56 30.13 -25.92
C VAL A 781 -19.37 30.64 -24.48
N HIS A 782 -20.09 31.69 -24.12
CA HIS A 782 -19.98 32.36 -22.82
C HIS A 782 -21.30 32.29 -22.02
N TYR A 783 -21.18 32.17 -20.73
CA TYR A 783 -22.25 32.37 -19.75
C TYR A 783 -21.83 33.45 -18.77
N LYS A 784 -22.59 34.57 -18.67
CA LYS A 784 -22.19 35.74 -17.86
C LYS A 784 -20.74 36.21 -18.14
N GLY A 785 -20.33 36.18 -19.43
CA GLY A 785 -18.98 36.59 -19.85
C GLY A 785 -17.84 35.60 -19.54
N LYS A 786 -18.12 34.39 -19.08
CA LYS A 786 -17.13 33.38 -18.78
C LYS A 786 -17.31 32.15 -19.68
N THR A 787 -16.19 31.60 -20.15
CA THR A 787 -16.14 30.29 -20.86
C THR A 787 -16.29 29.14 -19.88
N ILE A 788 -16.58 27.92 -20.38
CA ILE A 788 -16.67 26.74 -19.54
C ILE A 788 -15.30 26.37 -18.91
N ALA A 789 -14.19 26.68 -19.57
CA ALA A 789 -12.85 26.46 -19.02
C ALA A 789 -12.55 27.43 -17.84
N GLU A 790 -12.89 28.70 -17.99
CA GLU A 790 -12.77 29.69 -16.91
C GLU A 790 -13.67 29.35 -15.71
N VAL A 791 -14.84 28.77 -15.95
CA VAL A 791 -15.72 28.29 -14.86
C VAL A 791 -15.10 27.08 -14.13
N LEU A 792 -14.46 26.16 -14.85
CA LEU A 792 -13.72 25.05 -14.20
C LEU A 792 -12.50 25.55 -13.42
N ASP A 793 -11.90 26.64 -13.83
CA ASP A 793 -10.74 27.24 -13.15
C ASP A 793 -11.13 28.12 -11.93
N MET A 794 -12.41 28.44 -11.74
CA MET A 794 -12.88 29.19 -10.59
C MET A 794 -12.69 28.39 -9.28
N PRO A 795 -12.23 29.03 -8.18
CA PRO A 795 -12.43 28.54 -6.83
C PRO A 795 -13.92 28.28 -6.55
N ILE A 796 -14.22 27.23 -5.78
CA ILE A 796 -15.61 26.82 -5.50
C ILE A 796 -16.42 27.94 -4.83
N GLU A 797 -15.80 28.75 -3.97
CA GLU A 797 -16.46 29.91 -3.34
C GLU A 797 -16.86 30.97 -4.36
N ILE A 798 -15.99 31.31 -5.29
CA ILE A 798 -16.26 32.28 -6.37
C ILE A 798 -17.32 31.71 -7.34
N ALA A 799 -17.21 30.41 -7.65
CA ALA A 799 -18.21 29.73 -8.46
C ALA A 799 -19.60 29.70 -7.78
N HIS A 800 -19.64 29.58 -6.44
CA HIS A 800 -20.89 29.65 -5.68
C HIS A 800 -21.57 31.02 -5.84
N GLU A 801 -20.82 32.10 -5.73
CA GLU A 801 -21.33 33.46 -5.93
C GLU A 801 -21.77 33.68 -7.40
N PHE A 802 -20.95 33.19 -8.36
CA PHE A 802 -21.24 33.32 -9.79
C PHE A 802 -22.56 32.62 -10.19
N PHE A 803 -22.85 31.44 -9.60
CA PHE A 803 -24.06 30.67 -9.84
C PHE A 803 -25.18 30.87 -8.80
N GLU A 804 -25.14 31.86 -7.95
CA GLU A 804 -26.14 32.11 -6.90
C GLU A 804 -27.58 32.15 -7.49
N SER A 805 -27.75 32.72 -8.66
CA SER A 805 -29.01 32.81 -9.38
C SER A 805 -29.49 31.48 -9.96
N VAL A 806 -28.70 30.38 -9.87
CA VAL A 806 -29.02 29.04 -10.39
C VAL A 806 -29.10 28.04 -9.25
N PRO A 807 -30.25 27.89 -8.54
CA PRO A 807 -30.36 27.09 -7.32
C PRO A 807 -29.91 25.63 -7.46
N THR A 808 -30.05 25.05 -8.65
CA THR A 808 -29.67 23.68 -8.97
C THR A 808 -28.15 23.47 -8.97
N ILE A 809 -27.35 24.54 -9.21
CA ILE A 809 -25.89 24.53 -9.15
C ILE A 809 -25.43 25.06 -7.79
N ALA A 810 -25.99 26.19 -7.34
CA ALA A 810 -25.60 26.84 -6.09
C ALA A 810 -25.64 25.91 -4.87
N ARG A 811 -26.64 25.03 -4.80
CA ARG A 811 -26.74 24.03 -3.71
C ARG A 811 -25.53 23.07 -3.66
N TYR A 812 -25.04 22.62 -4.79
CA TYR A 812 -23.87 21.74 -4.85
C TYR A 812 -22.62 22.45 -4.39
N LEU A 813 -22.41 23.69 -4.88
CA LEU A 813 -21.26 24.51 -4.53
C LEU A 813 -21.27 24.92 -3.06
N LYS A 814 -22.46 25.28 -2.53
CA LYS A 814 -22.61 25.56 -1.09
C LYS A 814 -22.19 24.37 -0.23
N THR A 815 -22.57 23.15 -0.59
CA THR A 815 -22.18 21.97 0.19
C THR A 815 -20.66 21.76 0.19
N LEU A 816 -20.00 22.04 -0.93
CA LEU A 816 -18.54 21.99 -1.01
C LEU A 816 -17.88 23.11 -0.14
N CYS A 817 -18.46 24.31 -0.11
CA CYS A 817 -18.01 25.38 0.80
C CYS A 817 -18.22 24.99 2.26
N ASP A 818 -19.37 24.38 2.60
CA ASP A 818 -19.68 23.95 3.97
C ASP A 818 -18.70 22.94 4.54
N VAL A 819 -18.10 22.08 3.71
CA VAL A 819 -17.04 21.14 4.11
C VAL A 819 -15.64 21.76 4.07
N GLY A 820 -15.52 23.08 3.83
CA GLY A 820 -14.24 23.82 3.84
C GLY A 820 -13.41 23.67 2.56
N LEU A 821 -14.03 23.40 1.40
CA LEU A 821 -13.36 23.30 0.10
C LEU A 821 -13.56 24.54 -0.80
N GLY A 822 -13.94 25.68 -0.24
CA GLY A 822 -14.18 26.92 -1.01
C GLY A 822 -12.99 27.36 -1.86
N TYR A 823 -11.78 27.15 -1.39
CA TYR A 823 -10.54 27.53 -2.06
C TYR A 823 -10.14 26.59 -3.22
N VAL A 824 -10.66 25.36 -3.27
CA VAL A 824 -10.33 24.37 -4.31
C VAL A 824 -10.97 24.78 -5.63
N ARG A 825 -10.28 24.64 -6.78
CA ARG A 825 -10.83 24.93 -8.08
C ARG A 825 -11.77 23.82 -8.54
N LEU A 826 -12.88 24.18 -9.18
CA LEU A 826 -13.90 23.20 -9.66
C LEU A 826 -13.32 22.12 -10.57
N GLY A 827 -12.42 22.49 -11.46
CA GLY A 827 -11.76 21.61 -12.43
C GLY A 827 -10.41 21.05 -11.96
N GLN A 828 -10.02 21.24 -10.70
CA GLN A 828 -8.75 20.74 -10.16
C GLN A 828 -8.65 19.22 -10.32
N SER A 829 -7.57 18.75 -10.93
CA SER A 829 -7.37 17.32 -11.22
C SER A 829 -7.32 16.48 -9.94
N ALA A 830 -7.97 15.32 -9.93
CA ALA A 830 -8.00 14.41 -8.77
C ALA A 830 -6.61 14.03 -8.22
N PRO A 831 -5.57 13.76 -9.05
CA PRO A 831 -4.23 13.46 -8.55
C PRO A 831 -3.56 14.62 -7.80
N THR A 832 -3.99 15.86 -8.01
CA THR A 832 -3.42 17.04 -7.33
C THR A 832 -4.09 17.36 -6.00
N LEU A 833 -5.23 16.73 -5.71
CA LEU A 833 -5.91 16.89 -4.43
C LEU A 833 -5.16 16.13 -3.31
N SER A 834 -5.13 16.71 -2.13
CA SER A 834 -4.70 15.97 -0.93
C SER A 834 -5.71 14.90 -0.55
N GLY A 835 -5.28 13.90 0.24
CA GLY A 835 -6.19 12.83 0.73
C GLY A 835 -7.39 13.40 1.49
N GLY A 836 -7.18 14.41 2.33
CA GLY A 836 -8.24 15.08 3.07
C GLY A 836 -9.20 15.89 2.19
N GLU A 837 -8.71 16.54 1.12
CA GLU A 837 -9.56 17.22 0.14
C GLU A 837 -10.43 16.23 -0.63
N ALA A 838 -9.84 15.13 -1.11
CA ALA A 838 -10.57 14.07 -1.80
C ALA A 838 -11.68 13.48 -0.91
N GLN A 839 -11.39 13.23 0.36
CA GLN A 839 -12.33 12.74 1.36
C GLN A 839 -13.50 13.72 1.58
N ARG A 840 -13.20 15.02 1.69
CA ARG A 840 -14.23 16.05 1.84
C ARG A 840 -15.10 16.20 0.59
N VAL A 841 -14.56 16.03 -0.62
CA VAL A 841 -15.36 15.99 -1.86
C VAL A 841 -16.34 14.80 -1.84
N LYS A 842 -15.90 13.61 -1.39
CA LYS A 842 -16.76 12.44 -1.21
C LYS A 842 -17.88 12.72 -0.22
N LEU A 843 -17.54 13.28 0.94
CA LEU A 843 -18.51 13.65 1.98
C LEU A 843 -19.52 14.67 1.44
N ALA A 844 -19.09 15.72 0.74
CA ALA A 844 -19.96 16.70 0.13
C ALA A 844 -20.96 16.08 -0.86
N THR A 845 -20.52 15.08 -1.63
CA THR A 845 -21.37 14.36 -2.59
C THR A 845 -22.50 13.60 -1.88
N GLU A 846 -22.20 12.95 -0.76
CA GLU A 846 -23.23 12.22 0.01
C GLU A 846 -24.20 13.18 0.74
N LEU A 847 -23.72 14.33 1.21
CA LEU A 847 -24.55 15.37 1.82
C LEU A 847 -25.59 15.98 0.88
N GLN A 848 -25.36 15.91 -0.43
CA GLN A 848 -26.31 16.40 -1.45
C GLN A 848 -27.49 15.47 -1.66
N ARG A 849 -27.35 14.20 -1.26
CA ARG A 849 -28.40 13.19 -1.39
C ARG A 849 -29.45 13.39 -0.30
N ARG A 850 -30.68 13.00 -0.60
CA ARG A 850 -31.78 13.06 0.39
C ARG A 850 -31.49 12.07 1.52
N SER A 851 -31.39 12.56 2.74
CA SER A 851 -31.24 11.72 3.93
C SER A 851 -32.53 10.95 4.23
N THR A 852 -32.39 9.67 4.58
CA THR A 852 -33.51 8.82 5.07
C THR A 852 -33.52 8.77 6.60
N GLY A 853 -32.48 9.26 7.28
CA GLY A 853 -32.29 9.15 8.72
C GLY A 853 -31.92 7.75 9.21
N ARG A 854 -31.58 6.82 8.29
CA ARG A 854 -31.17 5.44 8.59
C ARG A 854 -29.87 5.03 7.90
N THR A 855 -29.13 6.02 7.41
CA THR A 855 -27.83 5.79 6.78
C THR A 855 -26.73 5.78 7.83
N ILE A 856 -25.79 4.84 7.70
CA ILE A 856 -24.56 4.82 8.49
C ILE A 856 -23.39 5.31 7.65
N TYR A 857 -22.68 6.32 8.16
CA TYR A 857 -21.48 6.88 7.57
C TYR A 857 -20.26 6.37 8.33
N VAL A 858 -19.30 5.79 7.61
CA VAL A 858 -18.02 5.33 8.14
C VAL A 858 -16.93 6.21 7.56
N LEU A 859 -16.22 6.93 8.41
CA LEU A 859 -15.14 7.83 8.01
C LEU A 859 -13.83 7.37 8.66
N ASP A 860 -12.78 7.29 7.85
CA ASP A 860 -11.45 6.89 8.32
C ASP A 860 -10.55 8.12 8.39
N GLU A 861 -10.20 8.54 9.60
CA GLU A 861 -9.36 9.69 9.94
C GLU A 861 -9.75 10.96 9.16
N PRO A 862 -11.00 11.45 9.28
CA PRO A 862 -11.49 12.57 8.45
C PRO A 862 -10.83 13.93 8.76
N THR A 863 -10.06 14.04 9.84
CA THR A 863 -9.34 15.28 10.20
C THR A 863 -7.89 15.33 9.75
N THR A 864 -7.46 14.32 9.01
CA THR A 864 -6.09 14.27 8.44
C THR A 864 -5.80 15.52 7.61
N GLY A 865 -4.70 16.22 7.93
CA GLY A 865 -4.26 17.44 7.22
C GLY A 865 -5.14 18.66 7.44
N LEU A 866 -5.99 18.67 8.46
CA LEU A 866 -6.88 19.78 8.73
C LEU A 866 -6.38 20.67 9.88
N HIS A 867 -6.41 21.98 9.61
CA HIS A 867 -6.25 22.98 10.65
C HIS A 867 -7.47 22.98 11.60
N PHE A 868 -7.28 23.43 12.85
CA PHE A 868 -8.34 23.50 13.88
C PHE A 868 -9.66 24.14 13.40
N GLU A 869 -9.59 25.21 12.61
CA GLU A 869 -10.75 25.89 12.02
C GLU A 869 -11.50 24.98 11.03
N ASP A 870 -10.77 24.19 10.22
CA ASP A 870 -11.38 23.26 9.27
C ASP A 870 -11.97 22.05 9.98
N VAL A 871 -11.35 21.57 11.06
CA VAL A 871 -11.91 20.55 11.97
C VAL A 871 -13.24 21.02 12.54
N ASN A 872 -13.31 22.26 13.00
CA ASN A 872 -14.53 22.84 13.56
C ASN A 872 -15.67 22.89 12.53
N LYS A 873 -15.38 23.27 11.28
CA LYS A 873 -16.35 23.24 10.17
C LYS A 873 -16.83 21.82 9.88
N LEU A 874 -15.92 20.86 9.83
CA LEU A 874 -16.23 19.44 9.60
C LEU A 874 -17.14 18.89 10.69
N LEU A 875 -16.84 19.15 11.96
CA LEU A 875 -17.67 18.73 13.09
C LEU A 875 -19.11 19.29 13.01
N GLY A 876 -19.27 20.53 12.57
CA GLY A 876 -20.57 21.13 12.29
C GLY A 876 -21.35 20.36 11.22
N VAL A 877 -20.66 19.87 10.19
CA VAL A 877 -21.26 19.04 9.13
C VAL A 877 -21.64 17.65 9.64
N LEU A 878 -20.75 16.98 10.38
CA LEU A 878 -21.01 15.64 10.94
C LEU A 878 -22.17 15.67 11.95
N SER A 879 -22.24 16.72 12.77
CA SER A 879 -23.35 16.91 13.72
C SER A 879 -24.70 17.04 13.01
N ARG A 880 -24.76 17.83 11.91
CA ARG A 880 -26.00 17.96 11.10
C ARG A 880 -26.44 16.62 10.49
N LEU A 881 -25.49 15.75 10.08
CA LEU A 881 -25.83 14.39 9.61
C LEU A 881 -26.47 13.56 10.71
N VAL A 882 -25.92 13.59 11.92
CA VAL A 882 -26.47 12.84 13.08
C VAL A 882 -27.81 13.41 13.49
N ASP A 883 -27.98 14.74 13.53
CA ASP A 883 -29.23 15.42 13.85
C ASP A 883 -30.35 15.06 12.86
N SER A 884 -29.99 14.67 11.63
CA SER A 884 -30.94 14.15 10.64
C SER A 884 -31.29 12.67 10.85
N GLY A 885 -30.89 12.04 11.99
CA GLY A 885 -31.19 10.67 12.39
C GLY A 885 -30.19 9.63 11.95
N ASN A 886 -29.16 10.00 11.17
CA ASN A 886 -28.13 9.07 10.68
C ASN A 886 -27.12 8.71 11.77
N THR A 887 -26.36 7.65 11.55
CA THR A 887 -25.22 7.26 12.39
C THR A 887 -23.92 7.68 11.72
N VAL A 888 -23.02 8.29 12.47
CA VAL A 888 -21.67 8.62 11.99
C VAL A 888 -20.66 7.88 12.86
N ILE A 889 -19.83 7.06 12.24
CA ILE A 889 -18.69 6.39 12.88
C ILE A 889 -17.41 7.00 12.31
N VAL A 890 -16.53 7.45 13.18
CA VAL A 890 -15.21 7.96 12.79
C VAL A 890 -14.12 7.14 13.46
N ILE A 891 -13.11 6.74 12.71
CA ILE A 891 -11.83 6.29 13.28
C ILE A 891 -11.02 7.56 13.48
N GLU A 892 -10.61 7.87 14.72
CA GLU A 892 -9.97 9.15 15.01
C GLU A 892 -8.92 9.11 16.11
N HIS A 893 -7.95 10.01 15.97
CA HIS A 893 -6.90 10.27 16.95
C HIS A 893 -6.93 11.73 17.47
N ASN A 894 -7.64 12.62 16.79
CA ASN A 894 -7.76 14.02 17.13
C ASN A 894 -8.66 14.19 18.36
N LEU A 895 -8.10 14.68 19.46
CA LEU A 895 -8.82 14.83 20.74
C LEU A 895 -9.98 15.84 20.65
N ASP A 896 -9.90 16.84 19.77
CA ASP A 896 -10.97 17.81 19.53
C ASP A 896 -12.21 17.16 18.92
N VAL A 897 -12.02 16.16 18.07
CA VAL A 897 -13.12 15.36 17.53
C VAL A 897 -13.64 14.38 18.56
N ILE A 898 -12.74 13.67 19.24
CA ILE A 898 -13.08 12.64 20.23
C ILE A 898 -13.90 13.24 21.38
N LYS A 899 -13.53 14.44 21.88
CA LYS A 899 -14.30 15.12 22.95
C LYS A 899 -15.70 15.52 22.49
N CYS A 900 -15.95 15.65 21.18
CA CYS A 900 -17.26 16.02 20.63
C CYS A 900 -18.15 14.81 20.33
N ALA A 901 -17.62 13.57 20.36
CA ALA A 901 -18.38 12.36 20.09
C ALA A 901 -19.45 12.09 21.17
N ASP A 902 -20.57 11.48 20.79
CA ASP A 902 -21.58 11.01 21.75
C ASP A 902 -21.15 9.71 22.43
N TRP A 903 -20.39 8.86 21.69
CA TRP A 903 -19.97 7.54 22.15
C TRP A 903 -18.56 7.23 21.67
N ILE A 904 -17.76 6.61 22.50
CA ILE A 904 -16.40 6.18 22.17
C ILE A 904 -16.30 4.67 22.31
N ILE A 905 -15.56 4.05 21.38
CA ILE A 905 -15.08 2.68 21.45
C ILE A 905 -13.56 2.75 21.38
N ASP A 906 -12.90 2.52 22.52
CA ASP A 906 -11.44 2.59 22.60
C ASP A 906 -10.81 1.21 22.48
N MET A 907 -9.94 1.06 21.46
CA MET A 907 -9.28 -0.19 21.12
C MET A 907 -7.85 -0.20 21.64
N GLY A 908 -7.41 -1.36 22.12
CA GLY A 908 -6.06 -1.46 22.67
C GLY A 908 -5.80 -2.82 23.37
N PRO A 909 -5.02 -2.79 24.48
CA PRO A 909 -4.32 -1.64 25.07
C PRO A 909 -3.14 -1.16 24.23
N GLU A 910 -2.49 -2.04 23.47
CA GLU A 910 -1.32 -1.77 22.65
C GLU A 910 -1.59 -2.04 21.15
N GLY A 911 -0.58 -1.87 20.29
CA GLY A 911 -0.63 -2.25 18.88
C GLY A 911 -0.29 -3.74 18.65
N GLY A 912 -0.59 -4.23 17.44
CA GLY A 912 -0.27 -5.58 16.98
C GLY A 912 -0.84 -6.69 17.87
N PHE A 913 -0.04 -7.71 18.15
CA PHE A 913 -0.47 -8.90 18.92
C PHE A 913 -0.83 -8.59 20.39
N ARG A 914 -0.36 -7.47 20.93
CA ARG A 914 -0.71 -7.00 22.29
C ARG A 914 -2.00 -6.19 22.32
N GLY A 915 -2.52 -5.80 21.14
CA GLY A 915 -3.79 -5.09 20.97
C GLY A 915 -4.97 -6.00 20.66
N GLY A 916 -5.91 -5.47 19.90
CA GLY A 916 -7.04 -6.22 19.36
C GLY A 916 -8.17 -6.49 20.35
N MET A 917 -8.27 -5.69 21.42
CA MET A 917 -9.33 -5.77 22.41
C MET A 917 -10.03 -4.40 22.56
N VAL A 918 -11.26 -4.41 23.05
CA VAL A 918 -11.96 -3.20 23.48
C VAL A 918 -11.53 -2.91 24.92
N VAL A 919 -10.93 -1.73 25.14
CA VAL A 919 -10.42 -1.30 26.46
C VAL A 919 -11.49 -0.52 27.22
N ALA A 920 -12.20 0.35 26.53
CA ALA A 920 -13.25 1.17 27.12
C ALA A 920 -14.37 1.45 26.11
N VAL A 921 -15.59 1.57 26.60
CA VAL A 921 -16.77 1.95 25.82
C VAL A 921 -17.64 2.88 26.67
N GLY A 922 -18.13 3.96 26.09
CA GLY A 922 -18.99 4.88 26.78
C GLY A 922 -18.93 6.31 26.26
N THR A 923 -19.45 7.26 27.04
CA THR A 923 -19.28 8.68 26.72
C THR A 923 -17.81 9.09 26.90
N PRO A 924 -17.36 10.21 26.29
CA PRO A 924 -16.02 10.74 26.51
C PRO A 924 -15.66 10.89 27.99
N GLU A 925 -16.64 11.30 28.82
CA GLU A 925 -16.49 11.47 30.26
C GLU A 925 -16.33 10.13 31.01
N ASP A 926 -16.92 9.04 30.50
CA ASP A 926 -16.75 7.70 31.05
C ASP A 926 -15.41 7.09 30.67
N VAL A 927 -15.01 7.20 29.40
CA VAL A 927 -13.71 6.70 28.92
C VAL A 927 -12.54 7.43 29.61
N ALA A 928 -12.68 8.73 29.88
CA ALA A 928 -11.68 9.51 30.62
C ALA A 928 -11.40 9.02 32.05
N LYS A 929 -12.31 8.22 32.63
CA LYS A 929 -12.16 7.64 33.99
C LYS A 929 -11.46 6.28 33.97
N VAL A 930 -11.28 5.66 32.77
CA VAL A 930 -10.71 4.32 32.64
C VAL A 930 -9.17 4.42 32.63
N SER A 931 -8.53 4.00 33.69
CA SER A 931 -7.07 4.12 33.87
C SER A 931 -6.24 3.32 32.87
N THR A 932 -6.81 2.27 32.27
CA THR A 932 -6.15 1.43 31.26
C THR A 932 -6.27 1.99 29.83
N SER A 933 -7.07 3.04 29.63
CA SER A 933 -7.25 3.71 28.35
C SER A 933 -6.22 4.83 28.18
N TYR A 934 -5.33 4.68 27.21
CA TYR A 934 -4.43 5.79 26.84
C TYR A 934 -5.21 6.99 26.30
N THR A 935 -6.19 6.75 25.42
CA THR A 935 -7.08 7.81 24.93
C THR A 935 -7.78 8.51 26.10
N GLY A 936 -8.28 7.73 27.07
CA GLY A 936 -8.96 8.26 28.25
C GLY A 936 -8.07 9.20 29.07
N SER A 937 -6.79 8.87 29.27
CA SER A 937 -5.86 9.69 30.02
C SER A 937 -5.63 11.08 29.39
N PHE A 938 -5.41 11.14 28.07
CA PHE A 938 -5.27 12.41 27.35
C PHE A 938 -6.58 13.20 27.28
N LEU A 939 -7.70 12.49 27.14
CA LEU A 939 -9.02 13.10 27.08
C LEU A 939 -9.43 13.76 28.41
N ALA A 940 -9.00 13.19 29.56
CA ALA A 940 -9.26 13.76 30.88
C ALA A 940 -8.69 15.18 31.00
N ASP A 941 -7.49 15.43 30.51
CA ASP A 941 -6.84 16.75 30.52
C ASP A 941 -7.59 17.76 29.65
N VAL A 942 -8.03 17.33 28.45
CA VAL A 942 -8.77 18.19 27.51
C VAL A 942 -10.16 18.55 28.07
N LEU A 943 -10.87 17.60 28.65
CA LEU A 943 -12.18 17.81 29.28
C LEU A 943 -12.09 18.73 30.52
N ALA A 944 -11.01 18.64 31.29
CA ALA A 944 -10.79 19.50 32.46
C ALA A 944 -10.47 20.94 32.06
N THR A 945 -9.68 21.12 31.00
CA THR A 945 -9.24 22.47 30.54
C THR A 945 -10.40 23.27 29.95
N ASN A 946 -11.36 22.65 29.29
CA ASN A 946 -12.53 23.31 28.68
C ASN A 946 -13.65 23.65 29.69
N ARG A 947 -13.54 23.21 30.95
CA ARG A 947 -14.53 23.55 31.99
C ARG A 947 -14.30 24.91 32.68
N ALA A 948 -13.15 25.54 32.46
CA ALA A 948 -12.87 26.85 33.05
C ALA A 948 -12.30 27.80 31.97
N PRO A 949 -12.95 28.91 31.64
CA PRO A 949 -12.29 29.96 30.86
C PRO A 949 -11.08 30.45 31.67
N LYS A 950 -9.85 30.22 31.17
CA LYS A 950 -8.64 30.76 31.80
C LYS A 950 -8.72 32.29 31.76
N LYS A 951 -9.05 32.92 32.88
CA LYS A 951 -8.76 34.34 33.10
C LYS A 951 -7.25 34.49 32.94
N LEU A 952 -6.83 35.19 31.92
CA LEU A 952 -5.47 35.67 31.77
C LEU A 952 -5.11 36.50 33.00
N VAL A 953 -4.38 35.89 33.93
CA VAL A 953 -3.75 36.61 35.02
C VAL A 953 -2.57 37.37 34.41
N ALA A 954 -2.79 38.64 34.10
CA ALA A 954 -1.69 39.53 33.77
C ALA A 954 -0.72 39.53 34.95
N LYS A 955 0.43 38.89 34.82
CA LYS A 955 1.55 39.09 35.73
C LYS A 955 1.93 40.58 35.61
N LYS A 956 1.56 41.38 36.57
CA LYS A 956 2.18 42.68 36.80
C LYS A 956 3.67 42.45 37.05
N LYS A 957 4.48 43.21 36.28
CA LYS A 957 5.92 43.35 36.52
C LYS A 957 6.24 43.78 37.93
#